data_19ff8a94b0461cf14d8e202bfa3305d5
#
_entry.id   19ff8a94b0461cf14d8e202bfa3305d5
#
_cell.length_a   1.000
_cell.length_b   1.000
_cell.length_c   1.000
_cell.angle_alpha   90.00
_cell.angle_beta   90.00
_cell.angle_gamma   90.00
#
_symmetry.space_group_name_H-M   'P 1'
#
loop_
_entity.id
_entity.type
_entity.pdbx_description
1 polymer ?
#
loop_
_entity_poly.entity_id
_entity_poly.type
_entity_poly.pdbx_seq_one_letter_code
_entity_poly.pdbx_strand_id
1 'polypeptide(L)'
;VAKYLVIVESPAKVKTVKKYLGANYEVAASMGHVRDLPKSRLGIDVEHDFEPKYITIRGKGELLASLRKAAKKADKVYLATDPDREGEAISWHLSIALNLDENKMRRITFNEITKSAVKASIKQARDIDMNLVDEQQARRCLDRMVGYEISPLLWKKIKRGLSAGRVQSVALRIIGDREDEINAFIPKEYWTLEADLKIPGEKKPLVAKFHGKGSEKMAVXXXAVETKEQLDEILKGLENETFTVSEVKKGERSKKAPLPFTTSTLQQEASKVLNFSTQKTMRLAQQLYEGVEVKGKGTIALISYLRTDSTRISEEADAAARSFIQEQYGTKYTASGDTTENKNSKAQDAHEAIRPTDVTNTPVMVKESLPRDLFRLYQLIWKRFVASRMQPAVYETISARINAGEYLFTAASSRLAFDGFMSVYTDPDEEKKEKNAAVRSLEAGTKLALEKMDPQQHFTQPPAHYTEASLVKTLEELGIGRPSTYAPTITTIINRRYVAKENKNLYMTELGEVVNNMMKEAFPSIVDVNFTATMEALLDRVGDGSVPWKTVVENFWPDLYEAVTEAEKNLEEVKVEDEVTDVICENCGRNMVVKYGPHGKFLACPGFPDCKNTKPYLEKIGVPCPKCGKEVILRKTKKGRKYYGCENNPECDFMSWQKPSAKKCPQCGGYMLEKGNKLVCADEQCGYVEAREKKDED
;
A
#
# COMPACT_ATOMS: atom_id res chain seq x y z
N VAL A 1 39.79 26.97 2.12
CA VAL A 1 39.73 25.55 1.63
C VAL A 1 39.09 24.70 2.72
N ALA A 2 38.01 23.99 2.36
CA ALA A 2 37.31 23.11 3.31
C ALA A 2 38.23 21.98 3.77
N LYS A 3 38.21 21.67 5.06
CA LYS A 3 39.09 20.70 5.71
C LYS A 3 38.55 19.27 5.56
N TYR A 4 37.23 19.12 5.52
CA TYR A 4 36.56 17.82 5.52
C TYR A 4 35.62 17.68 4.32
N LEU A 5 35.50 16.46 3.80
CA LEU A 5 34.56 16.14 2.73
C LEU A 5 33.46 15.23 3.29
N VAL A 6 32.20 15.56 3.00
CA VAL A 6 31.03 14.73 3.34
C VAL A 6 30.38 14.30 2.02
N ILE A 7 30.18 12.99 1.83
CA ILE A 7 29.54 12.46 0.63
C ILE A 7 28.17 11.89 1.00
N VAL A 8 27.12 12.41 0.34
CA VAL A 8 25.73 11.96 0.47
C VAL A 8 25.25 11.40 -0.88
N GLU A 9 24.04 10.84 -0.96
CA GLU A 9 23.56 10.21 -2.20
C GLU A 9 23.04 11.19 -3.24
N SER A 10 22.44 12.30 -2.82
CA SER A 10 21.66 13.13 -3.73
C SER A 10 21.97 14.64 -3.56
N PRO A 11 21.74 15.43 -4.64
CA PRO A 11 21.90 16.89 -4.54
C PRO A 11 20.98 17.54 -3.50
N ALA A 12 19.77 17.00 -3.31
CA ALA A 12 18.84 17.54 -2.30
C ALA A 12 19.43 17.42 -0.89
N LYS A 13 20.05 16.29 -0.57
CA LYS A 13 20.73 16.09 0.72
C LYS A 13 21.94 17.02 0.87
N VAL A 14 22.63 17.33 -0.22
CA VAL A 14 23.77 18.27 -0.17
C VAL A 14 23.30 19.60 0.42
N LYS A 15 22.23 20.17 -0.10
CA LYS A 15 21.70 21.45 0.37
C LYS A 15 21.33 21.41 1.85
N THR A 16 20.64 20.36 2.26
CA THR A 16 20.13 20.25 3.63
C THR A 16 21.25 20.02 4.64
N VAL A 17 22.19 19.13 4.32
CA VAL A 17 23.30 18.76 5.21
C VAL A 17 24.33 19.91 5.33
N LYS A 18 24.68 20.52 4.21
CA LYS A 18 25.67 21.62 4.17
C LYS A 18 25.28 22.78 5.07
N LYS A 19 23.99 23.10 5.11
CA LYS A 19 23.41 24.17 5.93
C LYS A 19 23.82 24.03 7.40
N TYR A 20 23.99 22.80 7.91
CA TYR A 20 24.24 22.52 9.32
C TYR A 20 25.70 22.29 9.68
N LEU A 21 26.59 22.08 8.69
CA LEU A 21 27.97 21.71 8.95
C LEU A 21 28.97 22.88 8.93
N GLY A 22 28.70 23.93 8.16
CA GLY A 22 29.55 25.11 8.13
C GLY A 22 30.70 25.04 7.13
N ALA A 23 31.59 26.04 7.21
CA ALA A 23 32.62 26.33 6.20
C ALA A 23 33.74 25.30 6.11
N ASN A 24 34.03 24.57 7.19
CA ASN A 24 35.09 23.57 7.20
C ASN A 24 34.72 22.30 6.44
N TYR A 25 33.48 22.19 6.00
CA TYR A 25 32.94 20.99 5.36
C TYR A 25 32.52 21.28 3.92
N GLU A 26 33.04 20.49 2.99
CA GLU A 26 32.51 20.43 1.61
C GLU A 26 31.56 19.25 1.55
N VAL A 27 30.37 19.43 0.98
CA VAL A 27 29.39 18.33 0.84
C VAL A 27 29.19 18.06 -0.65
N ALA A 28 29.31 16.79 -1.06
CA ALA A 28 29.19 16.36 -2.45
C ALA A 28 28.24 15.16 -2.53
N ALA A 29 27.70 14.94 -3.73
CA ALA A 29 26.73 13.85 -3.97
C ALA A 29 27.35 12.75 -4.82
N SER A 30 27.09 11.48 -4.45
CA SER A 30 27.47 10.33 -5.24
C SER A 30 26.49 10.02 -6.37
N MET A 31 25.30 10.57 -6.32
CA MET A 31 24.20 10.29 -7.26
C MET A 31 23.82 8.80 -7.23
N GLY A 32 23.66 8.25 -6.04
CA GLY A 32 23.33 6.85 -5.80
C GLY A 32 24.56 5.95 -5.82
N HIS A 33 24.38 4.72 -6.29
CA HIS A 33 25.46 3.74 -6.40
C HIS A 33 26.47 4.14 -7.47
N VAL A 34 27.74 3.89 -7.20
CA VAL A 34 28.84 4.14 -8.16
C VAL A 34 29.40 2.85 -8.74
N ARG A 35 29.19 1.73 -8.09
CA ARG A 35 29.62 0.39 -8.55
C ARG A 35 28.42 -0.57 -8.48
N ASP A 36 28.39 -1.56 -9.38
CA ASP A 36 27.39 -2.61 -9.35
C ASP A 36 27.90 -3.81 -10.15
N LEU A 37 27.15 -4.90 -10.12
CA LEU A 37 27.40 -6.06 -10.97
C LEU A 37 27.20 -5.67 -12.44
N PRO A 38 27.96 -6.27 -13.38
CA PRO A 38 27.75 -5.98 -14.81
C PRO A 38 26.33 -6.34 -15.24
N LYS A 39 25.74 -5.55 -16.15
CA LYS A 39 24.36 -5.77 -16.62
C LYS A 39 24.24 -6.96 -17.56
N SER A 40 25.25 -7.23 -18.38
CA SER A 40 25.17 -8.17 -19.49
C SER A 40 25.61 -9.61 -19.15
N ARG A 41 26.05 -9.86 -17.93
CA ARG A 41 26.49 -11.18 -17.50
C ARG A 41 26.14 -11.39 -16.02
N LEU A 42 26.26 -12.64 -15.56
CA LEU A 42 25.93 -12.97 -14.16
C LEU A 42 26.72 -12.12 -13.18
N GLY A 43 28.03 -11.94 -13.44
CA GLY A 43 28.87 -11.09 -12.61
C GLY A 43 29.24 -11.67 -11.26
N ILE A 44 28.99 -12.96 -11.06
CA ILE A 44 29.34 -13.69 -9.83
C ILE A 44 30.12 -14.91 -10.25
N ASP A 45 31.32 -15.10 -9.68
CA ASP A 45 32.19 -16.22 -10.04
C ASP A 45 31.81 -17.46 -9.24
N VAL A 46 30.83 -18.21 -9.77
CA VAL A 46 30.25 -19.36 -9.08
C VAL A 46 31.26 -20.53 -8.91
N GLU A 47 32.37 -20.53 -9.67
CA GLU A 47 33.39 -21.54 -9.60
C GLU A 47 34.54 -21.16 -8.64
N HIS A 48 34.62 -19.89 -8.26
CA HIS A 48 35.68 -19.36 -7.40
C HIS A 48 35.14 -18.54 -6.26
N ASP A 49 34.54 -19.23 -5.30
CA ASP A 49 34.08 -18.66 -4.02
C ASP A 49 32.98 -17.59 -4.18
N PHE A 50 32.20 -17.65 -5.28
CA PHE A 50 31.07 -16.76 -5.50
C PHE A 50 31.45 -15.27 -5.38
N GLU A 51 32.65 -14.94 -5.83
CA GLU A 51 33.16 -13.57 -5.76
C GLU A 51 32.37 -12.65 -6.73
N PRO A 52 31.78 -11.57 -6.23
CA PRO A 52 31.11 -10.61 -7.10
C PRO A 52 32.13 -9.81 -7.92
N LYS A 53 31.85 -9.62 -9.21
CA LYS A 53 32.73 -8.89 -10.12
C LYS A 53 32.19 -7.49 -10.33
N TYR A 54 32.27 -6.64 -9.32
CA TYR A 54 31.78 -5.27 -9.38
C TYR A 54 32.55 -4.45 -10.42
N ILE A 55 31.80 -3.59 -11.15
CA ILE A 55 32.37 -2.63 -12.10
C ILE A 55 31.81 -1.24 -11.79
N THR A 56 32.52 -0.21 -12.24
CA THR A 56 32.03 1.17 -12.21
C THR A 56 30.78 1.26 -13.06
N ILE A 57 29.71 1.87 -12.52
CA ILE A 57 28.48 2.07 -13.29
C ILE A 57 28.76 3.03 -14.45
N ARG A 58 28.28 2.68 -15.63
CA ARG A 58 28.44 3.50 -16.85
C ARG A 58 27.92 4.92 -16.61
N GLY A 59 28.74 5.91 -16.95
CA GLY A 59 28.40 7.32 -16.79
C GLY A 59 28.88 7.93 -15.48
N LYS A 60 29.46 7.13 -14.56
CA LYS A 60 29.93 7.63 -13.27
C LYS A 60 31.41 8.00 -13.24
N GLY A 61 32.14 7.83 -14.33
CA GLY A 61 33.57 8.09 -14.39
C GLY A 61 33.98 9.50 -14.01
N GLU A 62 33.32 10.49 -14.60
CA GLU A 62 33.61 11.92 -14.31
C GLU A 62 33.29 12.28 -12.88
N LEU A 63 32.15 11.80 -12.37
CA LEU A 63 31.76 12.02 -10.99
C LEU A 63 32.77 11.45 -10.02
N LEU A 64 33.22 10.23 -10.25
CA LEU A 64 34.24 9.58 -9.42
C LEU A 64 35.58 10.32 -9.46
N ALA A 65 35.98 10.81 -10.64
CA ALA A 65 37.22 11.62 -10.77
C ALA A 65 37.10 12.90 -9.93
N SER A 66 35.97 13.58 -9.97
CA SER A 66 35.70 14.77 -9.19
C SER A 66 35.73 14.48 -7.69
N LEU A 67 35.12 13.36 -7.28
CA LEU A 67 35.10 12.96 -5.85
C LEU A 67 36.51 12.58 -5.36
N ARG A 68 37.32 11.88 -6.19
CA ARG A 68 38.71 11.54 -5.85
C ARG A 68 39.54 12.79 -5.61
N LYS A 69 39.37 13.79 -6.49
CA LYS A 69 40.08 15.07 -6.37
C LYS A 69 39.74 15.76 -5.06
N ALA A 70 38.43 15.82 -4.72
CA ALA A 70 37.95 16.42 -3.48
C ALA A 70 38.45 15.63 -2.26
N ALA A 71 38.47 14.31 -2.32
CA ALA A 71 38.91 13.44 -1.24
C ALA A 71 40.41 13.61 -0.95
N LYS A 72 41.23 13.78 -1.99
CA LYS A 72 42.69 14.00 -1.82
C LYS A 72 42.98 15.29 -1.07
N LYS A 73 42.20 16.33 -1.29
CA LYS A 73 42.40 17.62 -0.64
C LYS A 73 41.90 17.64 0.81
N ALA A 74 40.98 16.74 1.16
CA ALA A 74 40.37 16.71 2.49
C ALA A 74 41.28 15.98 3.49
N ASP A 75 41.27 16.44 4.73
CA ASP A 75 41.95 15.76 5.83
C ASP A 75 41.17 14.50 6.24
N LYS A 76 39.86 14.53 6.10
CA LYS A 76 38.99 13.42 6.47
C LYS A 76 37.77 13.38 5.53
N VAL A 77 37.31 12.17 5.21
CA VAL A 77 36.15 11.95 4.37
C VAL A 77 35.07 11.26 5.21
N TYR A 78 33.90 11.88 5.30
CA TYR A 78 32.73 11.30 5.97
C TYR A 78 31.77 10.74 4.92
N LEU A 79 31.44 9.47 5.04
CA LEU A 79 30.49 8.81 4.16
C LEU A 79 29.14 8.83 4.85
N ALA A 80 28.23 9.67 4.34
CA ALA A 80 26.99 10.06 5.02
C ALA A 80 25.75 9.62 4.23
N THR A 81 25.81 8.46 3.61
CA THR A 81 24.69 7.87 2.89
C THR A 81 23.61 7.38 3.88
N ASP A 82 22.44 7.03 3.39
CA ASP A 82 21.27 6.67 4.21
C ASP A 82 21.60 5.62 5.29
N PRO A 83 20.87 5.64 6.42
CA PRO A 83 21.15 4.74 7.54
C PRO A 83 20.49 3.36 7.38
N ASP A 84 20.71 2.70 6.24
CA ASP A 84 20.23 1.35 5.97
C ASP A 84 21.33 0.55 5.26
N ARG A 85 21.05 -0.73 4.99
CA ARG A 85 22.05 -1.61 4.35
C ARG A 85 22.42 -1.13 2.94
N GLU A 86 21.47 -0.50 2.24
CA GLU A 86 21.74 0.06 0.90
C GLU A 86 22.71 1.24 1.02
N GLY A 87 22.49 2.13 1.98
CA GLY A 87 23.37 3.26 2.25
C GLY A 87 24.76 2.78 2.70
N GLU A 88 24.81 1.73 3.52
CA GLU A 88 26.08 1.15 3.95
C GLU A 88 26.87 0.62 2.76
N ALA A 89 26.19 -0.08 1.84
CA ALA A 89 26.82 -0.61 0.63
C ALA A 89 27.33 0.51 -0.29
N ILE A 90 26.54 1.59 -0.45
CA ILE A 90 26.98 2.75 -1.24
C ILE A 90 28.28 3.33 -0.64
N SER A 91 28.34 3.50 0.69
CA SER A 91 29.53 3.98 1.38
C SER A 91 30.72 3.06 1.13
N TRP A 92 30.51 1.76 1.23
CA TRP A 92 31.59 0.77 0.98
C TRP A 92 32.08 0.84 -0.47
N HIS A 93 31.17 0.90 -1.44
CA HIS A 93 31.55 1.02 -2.86
C HIS A 93 32.31 2.33 -3.11
N LEU A 94 31.92 3.43 -2.47
CA LEU A 94 32.64 4.69 -2.57
C LEU A 94 34.06 4.56 -2.01
N SER A 95 34.22 3.89 -0.86
CA SER A 95 35.54 3.73 -0.24
C SER A 95 36.50 3.00 -1.16
N ILE A 96 36.01 2.00 -1.89
CA ILE A 96 36.83 1.23 -2.85
C ILE A 96 37.07 2.03 -4.14
N ALA A 97 36.00 2.60 -4.72
CA ALA A 97 36.08 3.35 -5.97
C ALA A 97 36.98 4.59 -5.85
N LEU A 98 36.99 5.23 -4.69
CA LEU A 98 37.79 6.43 -4.43
C LEU A 98 39.17 6.06 -3.82
N ASN A 99 39.39 4.79 -3.57
CA ASN A 99 40.64 4.26 -2.94
C ASN A 99 40.96 5.03 -1.64
N LEU A 100 39.97 5.13 -0.75
CA LEU A 100 40.11 5.86 0.50
C LEU A 100 40.94 5.08 1.52
N ASP A 101 41.88 5.75 2.17
CA ASP A 101 42.65 5.22 3.31
C ASP A 101 41.67 5.03 4.49
N GLU A 102 41.76 3.86 5.14
CA GLU A 102 40.90 3.55 6.31
C GLU A 102 41.03 4.59 7.42
N ASN A 103 42.22 5.17 7.59
CA ASN A 103 42.48 6.17 8.62
C ASN A 103 41.86 7.53 8.26
N LYS A 104 41.55 7.74 6.99
CA LYS A 104 41.03 9.00 6.49
C LYS A 104 39.51 9.03 6.44
N MET A 105 38.84 7.88 6.31
CA MET A 105 37.39 7.80 6.12
C MET A 105 36.66 7.37 7.38
N ARG A 106 35.44 7.92 7.57
CA ARG A 106 34.53 7.53 8.63
C ARG A 106 33.12 7.48 8.08
N ARG A 107 32.35 6.55 8.60
CA ARG A 107 30.91 6.42 8.28
C ARG A 107 30.10 7.22 9.30
N ILE A 108 29.17 8.06 8.83
CA ILE A 108 28.23 8.76 9.70
C ILE A 108 26.82 8.47 9.22
N THR A 109 25.90 8.33 10.16
CA THR A 109 24.47 8.13 9.88
C THR A 109 23.66 9.07 10.77
N PHE A 110 22.50 9.47 10.24
CA PHE A 110 21.53 10.23 11.03
C PHE A 110 20.13 9.82 10.56
N ASN A 111 19.22 9.69 11.52
CA ASN A 111 17.87 9.25 11.25
C ASN A 111 16.98 10.38 10.72
N GLU A 112 17.44 11.60 10.86
CA GLU A 112 16.78 12.81 10.36
C GLU A 112 17.83 13.84 9.99
N ILE A 113 17.51 14.70 9.03
CA ILE A 113 18.45 15.72 8.58
C ILE A 113 18.09 17.03 9.30
N THR A 114 18.56 17.13 10.54
CA THR A 114 18.39 18.31 11.40
C THR A 114 19.76 18.73 11.93
N LYS A 115 19.85 19.98 12.41
CA LYS A 115 21.11 20.51 12.93
C LYS A 115 21.68 19.63 14.04
N SER A 116 20.85 19.25 15.02
CA SER A 116 21.32 18.45 16.15
C SER A 116 21.75 17.04 15.72
N ALA A 117 20.96 16.39 14.83
CA ALA A 117 21.26 15.04 14.37
C ALA A 117 22.53 14.99 13.51
N VAL A 118 22.69 15.95 12.61
CA VAL A 118 23.88 16.01 11.72
C VAL A 118 25.15 16.28 12.55
N LYS A 119 25.09 17.22 13.48
CA LYS A 119 26.25 17.53 14.35
C LYS A 119 26.59 16.36 15.26
N ALA A 120 25.59 15.69 15.83
CA ALA A 120 25.82 14.51 16.68
C ALA A 120 26.45 13.36 15.90
N SER A 121 26.08 13.20 14.62
CA SER A 121 26.61 12.10 13.77
C SER A 121 28.12 12.23 13.58
N ILE A 122 28.64 13.44 13.47
CA ILE A 122 30.10 13.65 13.32
C ILE A 122 30.84 13.13 14.56
N LYS A 123 30.29 13.35 15.75
CA LYS A 123 30.89 12.88 17.01
C LYS A 123 30.78 11.37 17.18
N GLN A 124 29.83 10.75 16.53
CA GLN A 124 29.56 9.32 16.61
C GLN A 124 30.02 8.55 15.36
N ALA A 125 30.93 9.16 14.59
CA ALA A 125 31.49 8.57 13.38
C ALA A 125 32.10 7.21 13.70
N ARG A 126 31.95 6.26 12.79
CA ARG A 126 32.38 4.87 12.97
C ARG A 126 32.95 4.29 11.69
N ASP A 127 33.43 3.08 11.78
CA ASP A 127 33.82 2.30 10.60
C ASP A 127 32.58 1.84 9.85
N ILE A 128 32.76 1.50 8.58
CA ILE A 128 31.69 0.88 7.77
C ILE A 128 31.31 -0.44 8.43
N ASP A 129 30.00 -0.67 8.58
CA ASP A 129 29.47 -1.92 9.13
C ASP A 129 29.47 -2.98 8.02
N MET A 130 30.48 -3.83 8.01
CA MET A 130 30.63 -4.85 6.97
C MET A 130 29.56 -5.92 7.03
N ASN A 131 28.91 -6.12 8.18
CA ASN A 131 27.77 -7.04 8.25
C ASN A 131 26.60 -6.55 7.40
N LEU A 132 26.30 -5.25 7.44
CA LEU A 132 25.25 -4.64 6.60
C LEU A 132 25.65 -4.68 5.12
N VAL A 133 26.93 -4.42 4.82
CA VAL A 133 27.46 -4.53 3.45
C VAL A 133 27.27 -5.96 2.95
N ASP A 134 27.60 -6.94 3.76
CA ASP A 134 27.48 -8.36 3.39
C ASP A 134 26.03 -8.76 3.18
N GLU A 135 25.10 -8.24 4.00
CA GLU A 135 23.67 -8.48 3.79
C GLU A 135 23.22 -7.94 2.43
N GLN A 136 23.65 -6.73 2.10
CA GLN A 136 23.31 -6.13 0.81
C GLN A 136 23.93 -6.94 -0.34
N GLN A 137 25.18 -7.39 -0.19
CA GLN A 137 25.83 -8.24 -1.19
C GLN A 137 25.08 -9.55 -1.40
N ALA A 138 24.67 -10.20 -0.31
CA ALA A 138 23.93 -11.45 -0.41
C ALA A 138 22.59 -11.24 -1.15
N ARG A 139 21.84 -10.19 -0.78
CA ARG A 139 20.57 -9.87 -1.44
C ARG A 139 20.78 -9.59 -2.93
N ARG A 140 21.80 -8.79 -3.25
CA ARG A 140 22.10 -8.40 -4.64
C ARG A 140 22.49 -9.64 -5.47
N CYS A 141 23.32 -10.53 -4.90
CA CYS A 141 23.73 -11.75 -5.60
C CYS A 141 22.56 -12.71 -5.81
N LEU A 142 21.74 -12.92 -4.79
CA LEU A 142 20.56 -13.80 -4.91
C LEU A 142 19.59 -13.26 -5.98
N ASP A 143 19.31 -11.96 -5.94
CA ASP A 143 18.41 -11.34 -6.93
C ASP A 143 19.00 -11.42 -8.34
N ARG A 144 20.33 -11.23 -8.48
CA ARG A 144 21.00 -11.37 -9.77
C ARG A 144 20.90 -12.82 -10.27
N MET A 145 21.15 -13.80 -9.41
CA MET A 145 21.07 -15.22 -9.80
C MET A 145 19.69 -15.57 -10.32
N VAL A 146 18.65 -15.20 -9.57
CA VAL A 146 17.26 -15.49 -9.97
C VAL A 146 16.91 -14.77 -11.27
N GLY A 147 17.16 -13.48 -11.34
CA GLY A 147 16.79 -12.67 -12.51
C GLY A 147 17.54 -13.11 -13.77
N TYR A 148 18.85 -13.28 -13.66
CA TYR A 148 19.72 -13.61 -14.81
C TYR A 148 19.46 -15.01 -15.34
N GLU A 149 19.23 -15.99 -14.43
CA GLU A 149 19.04 -17.40 -14.84
C GLU A 149 17.61 -17.69 -15.29
N ILE A 150 16.61 -17.10 -14.66
CA ILE A 150 15.21 -17.44 -14.95
C ILE A 150 14.61 -16.54 -16.06
N SER A 151 14.95 -15.25 -16.09
CA SER A 151 14.34 -14.35 -17.06
C SER A 151 14.54 -14.78 -18.51
N PRO A 152 15.75 -15.18 -18.96
CA PRO A 152 15.92 -15.70 -20.32
C PRO A 152 15.07 -16.95 -20.63
N LEU A 153 14.86 -17.80 -19.61
CA LEU A 153 13.99 -18.97 -19.76
C LEU A 153 12.55 -18.54 -20.04
N LEU A 154 12.07 -17.51 -19.36
CA LEU A 154 10.73 -16.96 -19.60
C LEU A 154 10.64 -16.36 -21.02
N TRP A 155 11.70 -15.70 -21.49
CA TRP A 155 11.72 -15.18 -22.86
C TRP A 155 11.60 -16.28 -23.89
N LYS A 156 12.32 -17.37 -23.67
CA LYS A 156 12.31 -18.53 -24.59
C LYS A 156 10.97 -19.25 -24.59
N LYS A 157 10.38 -19.41 -23.40
CA LYS A 157 9.18 -20.23 -23.23
C LYS A 157 7.87 -19.46 -23.39
N ILE A 158 7.87 -18.14 -23.19
CA ILE A 158 6.65 -17.31 -23.27
C ILE A 158 6.84 -16.17 -24.26
N LYS A 159 7.58 -15.10 -23.87
CA LYS A 159 7.91 -13.99 -24.77
C LYS A 159 8.99 -13.11 -24.13
N ARG A 160 9.66 -12.30 -24.96
CA ARG A 160 10.71 -11.37 -24.52
C ARG A 160 10.18 -10.30 -23.58
N GLY A 161 11.06 -9.80 -22.73
CA GLY A 161 10.79 -8.69 -21.82
C GLY A 161 10.26 -9.09 -20.47
N LEU A 162 10.05 -10.39 -20.24
CA LEU A 162 9.57 -10.88 -18.94
C LEU A 162 10.72 -10.98 -17.95
N SER A 163 10.40 -10.94 -16.66
CA SER A 163 11.38 -11.12 -15.60
C SER A 163 10.81 -11.92 -14.45
N ALA A 164 11.70 -12.61 -13.75
CA ALA A 164 11.41 -13.24 -12.47
C ALA A 164 12.28 -12.60 -11.41
N GLY A 165 11.80 -12.62 -10.18
CA GLY A 165 12.54 -12.11 -9.04
C GLY A 165 12.15 -12.87 -7.80
N ARG A 166 13.02 -12.85 -6.81
CA ARG A 166 12.84 -13.66 -5.60
C ARG A 166 11.56 -13.26 -4.83
N VAL A 167 11.35 -11.97 -4.60
CA VAL A 167 10.16 -11.47 -3.89
C VAL A 167 8.99 -11.23 -4.85
N GLN A 168 9.27 -10.71 -6.03
CA GLN A 168 8.22 -10.39 -7.02
C GLN A 168 7.43 -11.65 -7.45
N SER A 169 8.11 -12.79 -7.62
CA SER A 169 7.45 -14.02 -8.06
C SER A 169 6.56 -14.60 -6.97
N VAL A 170 6.96 -14.47 -5.70
CA VAL A 170 6.12 -14.87 -4.57
C VAL A 170 4.90 -13.95 -4.45
N ALA A 171 5.10 -12.64 -4.62
CA ALA A 171 3.99 -11.68 -4.58
C ALA A 171 2.96 -12.02 -5.65
N LEU A 172 3.43 -12.36 -6.86
CA LEU A 172 2.55 -12.80 -7.95
C LEU A 172 1.81 -14.08 -7.57
N ARG A 173 2.49 -15.05 -6.95
CA ARG A 173 1.88 -16.30 -6.45
C ARG A 173 0.76 -16.00 -5.44
N ILE A 174 1.00 -15.08 -4.52
CA ILE A 174 0.01 -14.71 -3.49
C ILE A 174 -1.25 -14.14 -4.16
N ILE A 175 -1.08 -13.27 -5.15
CA ILE A 175 -2.21 -12.70 -5.89
C ILE A 175 -2.93 -13.81 -6.66
N GLY A 176 -2.19 -14.68 -7.32
CA GLY A 176 -2.77 -15.79 -8.08
C GLY A 176 -3.60 -16.75 -7.21
N ASP A 177 -3.10 -17.08 -6.03
CA ASP A 177 -3.82 -17.93 -5.08
C ASP A 177 -5.14 -17.27 -4.64
N ARG A 178 -5.11 -15.95 -4.39
CA ARG A 178 -6.32 -15.20 -4.02
C ARG A 178 -7.33 -15.20 -5.18
N GLU A 179 -6.87 -14.96 -6.41
CA GLU A 179 -7.75 -14.96 -7.58
C GLU A 179 -8.38 -16.33 -7.80
N ASP A 180 -7.62 -17.41 -7.60
CA ASP A 180 -8.14 -18.78 -7.66
C ASP A 180 -9.20 -19.01 -6.59
N GLU A 181 -8.95 -18.53 -5.38
CA GLU A 181 -9.89 -18.64 -4.26
C GLU A 181 -11.19 -17.90 -4.55
N ILE A 182 -11.10 -16.70 -5.13
CA ILE A 182 -12.27 -15.91 -5.52
C ILE A 182 -13.07 -16.65 -6.61
N ASN A 183 -12.38 -17.14 -7.63
CA ASN A 183 -13.02 -17.82 -8.77
C ASN A 183 -13.67 -19.14 -8.38
N ALA A 184 -13.12 -19.84 -7.38
CA ALA A 184 -13.65 -21.11 -6.89
C ALA A 184 -14.72 -20.94 -5.80
N PHE A 185 -14.95 -19.71 -5.33
CA PHE A 185 -15.84 -19.45 -4.21
C PHE A 185 -17.29 -19.74 -4.59
N ILE A 186 -17.99 -20.45 -3.70
CA ILE A 186 -19.40 -20.76 -3.85
C ILE A 186 -20.15 -20.01 -2.74
N PRO A 187 -20.98 -19.01 -3.09
CA PRO A 187 -21.75 -18.27 -2.08
C PRO A 187 -22.71 -19.21 -1.35
N LYS A 188 -22.82 -19.04 -0.05
CA LYS A 188 -23.77 -19.79 0.79
C LYS A 188 -24.85 -18.85 1.31
N GLU A 189 -26.08 -19.26 1.19
CA GLU A 189 -27.23 -18.53 1.70
C GLU A 189 -27.22 -18.50 3.22
N TYR A 190 -27.58 -17.36 3.79
CA TYR A 190 -27.91 -17.24 5.20
C TYR A 190 -28.91 -16.10 5.37
N TRP A 191 -29.55 -16.08 6.53
CA TRP A 191 -30.59 -15.10 6.83
C TRP A 191 -30.24 -14.37 8.12
N THR A 192 -30.60 -13.10 8.16
CA THR A 192 -30.56 -12.31 9.40
C THR A 192 -31.97 -11.87 9.75
N LEU A 193 -32.21 -11.70 11.01
CA LEU A 193 -33.52 -11.27 11.51
C LEU A 193 -33.33 -10.14 12.49
N GLU A 194 -33.97 -9.01 12.18
CA GLU A 194 -34.01 -7.86 13.09
C GLU A 194 -35.47 -7.60 13.48
N ALA A 195 -35.66 -7.10 14.67
CA ALA A 195 -36.97 -6.67 15.17
C ALA A 195 -36.93 -5.19 15.51
N ASP A 196 -37.88 -4.43 14.96
CA ASP A 196 -38.09 -3.05 15.41
C ASP A 196 -39.05 -3.11 16.57
N LEU A 197 -38.59 -2.68 17.75
CA LEU A 197 -39.33 -2.77 19.01
C LEU A 197 -39.59 -1.37 19.53
N LYS A 198 -40.85 -1.16 19.96
CA LYS A 198 -41.24 0.14 20.52
C LYS A 198 -41.04 0.10 22.03
N ILE A 199 -40.33 1.09 22.54
CA ILE A 199 -40.14 1.30 23.96
C ILE A 199 -41.22 2.23 24.47
N PRO A 200 -41.93 1.90 25.58
CA PRO A 200 -42.93 2.80 26.10
C PRO A 200 -42.39 4.21 26.36
N GLY A 201 -43.04 5.22 25.78
CA GLY A 201 -42.63 6.61 25.96
C GLY A 201 -41.58 7.13 24.98
N GLU A 202 -41.01 6.27 24.13
CA GLU A 202 -40.01 6.67 23.16
C GLU A 202 -40.60 6.79 21.77
N LYS A 203 -40.14 7.79 21.00
CA LYS A 203 -40.62 8.03 19.64
C LYS A 203 -40.02 7.11 18.61
N LYS A 204 -38.70 6.83 18.75
CA LYS A 204 -37.97 5.99 17.79
C LYS A 204 -37.94 4.54 18.28
N PRO A 205 -38.16 3.58 17.38
CA PRO A 205 -38.03 2.18 17.76
C PRO A 205 -36.57 1.81 17.94
N LEU A 206 -36.38 0.81 18.77
CA LEU A 206 -35.09 0.17 18.94
C LEU A 206 -34.97 -0.98 17.95
N VAL A 207 -33.78 -1.21 17.41
CA VAL A 207 -33.51 -2.34 16.52
C VAL A 207 -32.80 -3.42 17.33
N ALA A 208 -33.41 -4.59 17.42
CA ALA A 208 -32.83 -5.76 18.08
C ALA A 208 -32.48 -6.82 17.05
N LYS A 209 -31.34 -7.47 17.23
CA LYS A 209 -30.86 -8.52 16.33
C LYS A 209 -31.10 -9.88 16.95
N PHE A 210 -31.61 -10.81 16.14
CA PHE A 210 -31.77 -12.21 16.56
C PHE A 210 -30.41 -12.79 16.94
N HIS A 211 -30.33 -13.38 18.13
CA HIS A 211 -29.11 -13.97 18.67
C HIS A 211 -29.14 -15.49 18.61
N GLY A 212 -30.23 -16.10 19.05
CA GLY A 212 -30.35 -17.52 19.11
C GLY A 212 -31.46 -18.02 20.00
N LYS A 213 -31.36 -19.28 20.38
CA LYS A 213 -32.34 -19.97 21.23
C LYS A 213 -31.76 -20.15 22.61
N GLY A 214 -32.44 -19.64 23.61
CA GLY A 214 -31.99 -19.67 24.99
C GLY A 214 -30.68 -18.90 25.20
N SER A 215 -29.74 -19.49 25.88
CA SER A 215 -28.42 -18.89 26.08
C SER A 215 -27.43 -19.26 24.98
N GLU A 216 -27.81 -20.14 24.07
CA GLU A 216 -26.92 -20.60 23.01
C GLU A 216 -26.92 -19.60 21.86
N LYS A 217 -25.72 -19.11 21.55
CA LYS A 217 -25.52 -18.31 20.38
C LYS A 217 -25.58 -19.19 19.14
N MET A 218 -26.52 -18.91 18.26
CA MET A 218 -26.51 -19.54 16.94
C MET A 218 -25.40 -18.83 16.17
N ALA A 219 -24.43 -19.61 15.74
CA ALA A 219 -23.18 -19.08 15.19
C ALA A 219 -23.44 -18.17 14.01
N VAL A 220 -22.93 -16.97 14.07
CA VAL A 220 -23.17 -15.96 13.05
C VAL A 220 -22.42 -16.21 11.74
N UNK A 221 -21.63 -16.90 11.91
CA UNK A 221 -20.90 -17.12 10.79
C UNK A 221 -21.44 -18.18 9.98
N UNK A 222 -21.73 -18.61 10.20
CA UNK A 222 -22.31 -19.51 9.51
C UNK A 222 -23.73 -19.18 9.62
N UNK A 223 -23.95 -18.55 9.03
CA UNK A 223 -24.90 -18.36 9.04
C UNK A 223 -25.61 -19.03 9.84
N ALA A 224 -25.86 -18.73 10.74
CA ALA A 224 -26.60 -19.41 11.78
C ALA A 224 -28.00 -19.82 11.38
N VAL A 225 -28.65 -18.94 10.63
CA VAL A 225 -29.92 -19.28 10.00
C VAL A 225 -29.62 -19.49 8.52
N GLU A 226 -29.47 -20.74 8.15
CA GLU A 226 -28.95 -21.09 6.81
C GLU A 226 -30.04 -21.16 5.75
N THR A 227 -31.27 -21.43 6.13
CA THR A 227 -32.34 -21.65 5.18
C THR A 227 -33.59 -20.86 5.52
N LYS A 228 -34.42 -20.60 4.52
CA LYS A 228 -35.71 -19.96 4.72
C LYS A 228 -36.63 -20.80 5.63
N GLU A 229 -36.51 -22.11 5.55
CA GLU A 229 -37.32 -23.02 6.38
C GLU A 229 -36.96 -22.85 7.85
N GLN A 230 -35.68 -22.72 8.20
CA GLN A 230 -35.24 -22.41 9.56
C GLN A 230 -35.77 -21.06 10.02
N LEU A 231 -35.69 -20.04 9.14
CA LEU A 231 -36.20 -18.71 9.42
C LEU A 231 -37.72 -18.75 9.68
N ASP A 232 -38.47 -19.44 8.84
CA ASP A 232 -39.93 -19.55 8.98
C ASP A 232 -40.31 -20.22 10.30
N GLU A 233 -39.55 -21.22 10.74
CA GLU A 233 -39.75 -21.87 12.03
C GLU A 233 -39.52 -20.88 13.19
N ILE A 234 -38.48 -20.07 13.09
CA ILE A 234 -38.19 -19.05 14.12
C ILE A 234 -39.31 -18.01 14.13
N LEU A 235 -39.72 -17.51 12.96
CA LEU A 235 -40.81 -16.53 12.84
C LEU A 235 -42.11 -17.09 13.43
N LYS A 236 -42.41 -18.35 13.19
CA LYS A 236 -43.59 -19.02 13.71
C LYS A 236 -43.53 -19.09 15.25
N GLY A 237 -42.34 -19.43 15.78
CA GLY A 237 -42.10 -19.49 17.22
C GLY A 237 -42.19 -18.13 17.91
N LEU A 238 -42.03 -17.05 17.15
CA LEU A 238 -42.08 -15.68 17.66
C LEU A 238 -43.51 -15.10 17.61
N GLU A 239 -44.40 -15.76 16.89
CA GLU A 239 -45.80 -15.30 16.83
C GLU A 239 -46.39 -15.19 18.22
N ASN A 240 -46.98 -14.03 18.54
CA ASN A 240 -47.67 -13.77 19.80
C ASN A 240 -46.76 -13.78 21.04
N GLU A 241 -45.43 -13.82 20.87
CA GLU A 241 -44.48 -13.77 21.98
C GLU A 241 -44.29 -12.32 22.43
N THR A 242 -44.11 -12.14 23.74
CA THR A 242 -43.84 -10.82 24.36
C THR A 242 -42.31 -10.64 24.38
N PHE A 243 -41.86 -9.48 23.94
CA PHE A 243 -40.43 -9.11 23.99
C PHE A 243 -40.18 -8.42 25.34
N THR A 244 -39.35 -9.04 26.17
CA THR A 244 -39.06 -8.55 27.53
C THR A 244 -37.55 -8.39 27.69
N VAL A 245 -37.12 -7.22 28.17
CA VAL A 245 -35.70 -6.96 28.46
C VAL A 245 -35.30 -7.77 29.69
N SER A 246 -34.36 -8.72 29.53
CA SER A 246 -33.90 -9.56 30.61
C SER A 246 -32.66 -9.00 31.30
N GLU A 247 -31.83 -8.27 30.57
CA GLU A 247 -30.58 -7.72 31.11
C GLU A 247 -30.18 -6.46 30.35
N VAL A 248 -29.67 -5.47 31.08
CA VAL A 248 -29.04 -4.28 30.50
C VAL A 248 -27.67 -4.14 31.11
N LYS A 249 -26.65 -4.03 30.30
CA LYS A 249 -25.25 -3.93 30.70
C LYS A 249 -24.64 -2.62 30.18
N LYS A 250 -24.13 -1.82 31.13
CA LYS A 250 -23.46 -0.54 30.77
C LYS A 250 -21.96 -0.69 30.99
N GLY A 251 -21.17 -0.09 30.14
CA GLY A 251 -19.71 -0.17 30.23
C GLY A 251 -19.01 0.91 29.44
N GLU A 252 -17.71 0.76 29.38
CA GLU A 252 -16.84 1.64 28.61
C GLU A 252 -15.91 0.80 27.74
N ARG A 253 -15.59 1.35 26.57
CA ARG A 253 -14.62 0.75 25.67
C ARG A 253 -13.57 1.80 25.31
N SER A 254 -12.30 1.48 25.54
CA SER A 254 -11.17 2.31 25.16
C SER A 254 -10.70 1.93 23.76
N LYS A 255 -10.45 2.94 22.93
CA LYS A 255 -9.81 2.76 21.63
C LYS A 255 -8.43 3.40 21.71
N LYS A 256 -7.39 2.57 21.67
CA LYS A 256 -6.00 3.04 21.77
C LYS A 256 -5.61 3.88 20.56
N ALA A 257 -4.73 4.85 20.80
CA ALA A 257 -4.12 5.62 19.74
C ALA A 257 -3.31 4.69 18.82
N PRO A 258 -3.28 4.97 17.51
CA PRO A 258 -2.47 4.16 16.60
C PRO A 258 -0.98 4.42 16.84
N LEU A 259 -0.16 3.43 16.48
CA LEU A 259 1.29 3.57 16.54
C LEU A 259 1.77 4.52 15.42
N PRO A 260 2.93 5.17 15.61
CA PRO A 260 3.50 5.95 14.50
C PRO A 260 3.80 5.06 13.30
N PHE A 261 3.95 5.65 12.13
CA PHE A 261 4.11 4.91 10.89
C PHE A 261 5.45 4.19 10.79
N THR A 262 5.38 2.94 10.31
CA THR A 262 6.47 2.26 9.64
C THR A 262 6.31 2.49 8.13
N THR A 263 7.28 2.03 7.32
CA THR A 263 7.16 2.07 5.85
C THR A 263 5.87 1.36 5.40
N SER A 264 5.64 0.17 5.92
CA SER A 264 4.48 -0.65 5.56
C SER A 264 3.17 0.06 5.90
N THR A 265 3.01 0.56 7.13
CA THR A 265 1.76 1.18 7.55
C THR A 265 1.53 2.52 6.84
N LEU A 266 2.61 3.27 6.54
CA LEU A 266 2.48 4.49 5.74
C LEU A 266 1.96 4.17 4.34
N GLN A 267 2.52 3.15 3.69
CA GLN A 267 2.08 2.73 2.36
C GLN A 267 0.61 2.31 2.37
N GLN A 268 0.21 1.55 3.40
CA GLN A 268 -1.18 1.10 3.54
C GLN A 268 -2.14 2.28 3.71
N GLU A 269 -1.85 3.19 4.63
CA GLU A 269 -2.73 4.32 4.91
C GLU A 269 -2.77 5.32 3.75
N ALA A 270 -1.62 5.63 3.14
CA ALA A 270 -1.59 6.54 1.99
C ALA A 270 -2.40 5.98 0.81
N SER A 271 -2.36 4.67 0.61
CA SER A 271 -3.18 4.00 -0.40
C SER A 271 -4.67 4.15 -0.09
N LYS A 272 -5.06 3.90 1.15
CA LYS A 272 -6.48 3.93 1.57
C LYS A 272 -7.07 5.32 1.56
N VAL A 273 -6.38 6.29 2.18
CA VAL A 273 -6.99 7.61 2.42
C VAL A 273 -6.58 8.69 1.43
N LEU A 274 -5.42 8.53 0.76
CA LEU A 274 -4.94 9.50 -0.22
C LEU A 274 -5.02 8.98 -1.66
N ASN A 275 -5.28 7.71 -1.82
CA ASN A 275 -5.29 7.02 -3.12
C ASN A 275 -3.94 7.12 -3.83
N PHE A 276 -2.86 7.03 -3.06
CA PHE A 276 -1.48 7.03 -3.59
C PHE A 276 -1.00 5.60 -3.81
N SER A 277 -0.32 5.36 -4.93
CA SER A 277 0.39 4.10 -5.12
C SER A 277 1.53 4.01 -4.10
N THR A 278 2.02 2.80 -3.84
CA THR A 278 3.16 2.61 -2.96
C THR A 278 4.40 3.33 -3.50
N GLN A 279 4.60 3.30 -4.83
CA GLN A 279 5.70 4.01 -5.49
C GLN A 279 5.62 5.51 -5.25
N LYS A 280 4.44 6.10 -5.48
CA LYS A 280 4.22 7.54 -5.27
C LYS A 280 4.45 7.93 -3.81
N THR A 281 3.94 7.12 -2.87
CA THR A 281 4.11 7.35 -1.44
C THR A 281 5.60 7.44 -1.08
N MET A 282 6.41 6.49 -1.58
CA MET A 282 7.83 6.47 -1.26
C MET A 282 8.60 7.59 -1.96
N ARG A 283 8.21 7.94 -3.18
CA ARG A 283 8.83 9.07 -3.90
C ARG A 283 8.60 10.39 -3.15
N LEU A 284 7.38 10.63 -2.68
CA LEU A 284 7.04 11.84 -1.94
C LEU A 284 7.69 11.84 -0.55
N ALA A 285 7.71 10.68 0.13
CA ALA A 285 8.37 10.55 1.42
C ALA A 285 9.86 10.85 1.31
N GLN A 286 10.50 10.40 0.23
CA GLN A 286 11.93 10.69 -0.02
C GLN A 286 12.18 12.21 -0.09
N GLN A 287 11.31 12.94 -0.78
CA GLN A 287 11.41 14.40 -0.86
C GLN A 287 11.28 15.05 0.52
N LEU A 288 10.33 14.60 1.32
CA LEU A 288 10.12 15.15 2.68
C LEU A 288 11.32 14.86 3.58
N TYR A 289 11.94 13.71 3.43
CA TYR A 289 13.12 13.33 4.21
C TYR A 289 14.36 14.13 3.82
N GLU A 290 14.58 14.29 2.49
CA GLU A 290 15.81 14.93 1.99
C GLU A 290 15.78 16.45 2.11
N GLY A 291 14.61 17.05 2.08
CA GLY A 291 14.45 18.48 2.24
C GLY A 291 13.57 19.12 1.18
N VAL A 292 12.77 20.06 1.63
CA VAL A 292 11.84 20.83 0.79
C VAL A 292 11.95 22.30 1.17
N GLU A 293 11.64 23.18 0.22
CA GLU A 293 11.60 24.62 0.47
C GLU A 293 10.37 24.98 1.30
N VAL A 294 10.59 25.58 2.46
CA VAL A 294 9.52 26.06 3.34
C VAL A 294 9.73 27.56 3.55
N LYS A 295 8.72 28.35 3.22
CA LYS A 295 8.75 29.81 3.31
C LYS A 295 9.17 30.25 4.72
N GLY A 296 10.20 31.10 4.78
CA GLY A 296 10.73 31.59 6.04
C GLY A 296 11.75 30.71 6.73
N LYS A 297 11.93 29.46 6.22
CA LYS A 297 12.83 28.49 6.84
C LYS A 297 13.90 27.95 5.87
N GLY A 298 13.78 28.23 4.57
CA GLY A 298 14.69 27.72 3.55
C GLY A 298 14.42 26.25 3.27
N THR A 299 15.44 25.51 2.84
CA THR A 299 15.33 24.08 2.57
C THR A 299 15.47 23.30 3.89
N ILE A 300 14.42 22.64 4.31
CA ILE A 300 14.43 21.83 5.54
C ILE A 300 13.86 20.45 5.29
N ALA A 301 14.36 19.46 6.01
CA ALA A 301 13.82 18.10 6.02
C ALA A 301 12.63 18.08 6.99
N LEU A 302 11.51 17.57 6.55
CA LEU A 302 10.27 17.59 7.33
C LEU A 302 9.99 16.28 8.07
N ILE A 303 10.55 15.15 7.61
CA ILE A 303 10.30 13.85 8.26
C ILE A 303 11.61 13.10 8.51
N SER A 304 11.57 12.17 9.44
CA SER A 304 12.64 11.21 9.71
C SER A 304 12.74 10.17 8.58
N TYR A 305 13.74 9.31 8.65
CA TYR A 305 14.03 8.35 7.58
C TYR A 305 12.84 7.43 7.30
N LEU A 306 12.56 7.22 6.03
CA LEU A 306 11.30 6.65 5.53
C LEU A 306 11.32 5.12 5.41
N ARG A 307 12.47 4.48 5.41
CA ARG A 307 12.57 3.02 5.32
C ARG A 307 12.84 2.45 6.70
N THR A 308 11.79 2.03 7.36
CA THR A 308 11.86 1.55 8.74
C THR A 308 10.73 0.57 9.02
N ASP A 309 11.02 -0.43 9.85
CA ASP A 309 10.01 -1.32 10.42
C ASP A 309 9.81 -1.07 11.92
N SER A 310 10.40 0.00 12.44
CA SER A 310 10.33 0.36 13.86
C SER A 310 9.18 1.32 14.13
N THR A 311 8.53 1.16 15.28
CA THR A 311 7.55 2.12 15.81
C THR A 311 8.14 2.95 16.96
N ARG A 312 9.44 2.82 17.22
CA ARG A 312 10.14 3.56 18.28
C ARG A 312 10.21 5.04 17.97
N ILE A 313 10.10 5.86 19.00
CA ILE A 313 10.26 7.32 18.92
C ILE A 313 11.36 7.71 19.91
N SER A 314 12.29 8.57 19.48
CA SER A 314 13.36 9.06 20.35
C SER A 314 12.77 9.81 21.56
N GLU A 315 13.50 9.83 22.66
CA GLU A 315 13.07 10.53 23.87
C GLU A 315 12.84 12.03 23.58
N GLU A 316 13.70 12.64 22.77
CA GLU A 316 13.57 14.06 22.40
C GLU A 316 12.28 14.32 21.61
N ALA A 317 12.00 13.50 20.60
CA ALA A 317 10.81 13.66 19.77
C ALA A 317 9.54 13.40 20.58
N ASP A 318 9.56 12.40 21.46
CA ASP A 318 8.43 12.07 22.34
C ASP A 318 8.13 13.24 23.29
N ALA A 319 9.17 13.79 23.94
CA ALA A 319 9.01 14.91 24.87
C ALA A 319 8.48 16.15 24.14
N ALA A 320 8.99 16.43 22.95
CA ALA A 320 8.52 17.57 22.13
C ALA A 320 7.06 17.42 21.74
N ALA A 321 6.65 16.20 21.36
CA ALA A 321 5.27 15.92 20.99
C ALA A 321 4.33 16.08 22.18
N ARG A 322 4.71 15.56 23.35
CA ARG A 322 3.87 15.66 24.57
C ARG A 322 3.73 17.12 25.00
N SER A 323 4.82 17.91 24.93
CA SER A 323 4.76 19.35 25.22
C SER A 323 3.83 20.07 24.26
N PHE A 324 3.90 19.74 22.96
CA PHE A 324 3.03 20.33 21.94
C PHE A 324 1.56 20.01 22.22
N ILE A 325 1.27 18.75 22.54
CA ILE A 325 -0.12 18.29 22.81
C ILE A 325 -0.65 19.01 24.05
N GLN A 326 0.16 19.09 25.13
CA GLN A 326 -0.26 19.75 26.36
C GLN A 326 -0.59 21.22 26.11
N GLU A 327 0.24 21.90 25.31
CA GLU A 327 0.07 23.33 24.99
C GLU A 327 -1.16 23.56 24.09
N GLN A 328 -1.38 22.69 23.08
CA GLN A 328 -2.43 22.92 22.09
C GLN A 328 -3.77 22.26 22.43
N TYR A 329 -3.77 21.16 23.19
CA TYR A 329 -4.97 20.38 23.49
C TYR A 329 -5.25 20.22 24.99
N GLY A 330 -4.22 20.34 25.81
CA GLY A 330 -4.32 20.22 27.25
C GLY A 330 -3.86 18.88 27.82
N THR A 331 -3.68 18.84 29.13
CA THR A 331 -3.18 17.65 29.85
C THR A 331 -4.08 16.42 29.64
N LYS A 332 -5.37 16.65 29.56
CA LYS A 332 -6.39 15.59 29.36
C LYS A 332 -6.13 14.77 28.10
N TYR A 333 -5.56 15.39 27.05
CA TYR A 333 -5.29 14.75 25.77
C TYR A 333 -3.88 14.14 25.65
N THR A 334 -3.01 14.46 26.60
CA THR A 334 -1.61 14.02 26.55
C THR A 334 -1.49 12.60 27.12
N ALA A 335 -0.89 11.69 26.37
CA ALA A 335 -0.71 10.32 26.83
C ALA A 335 0.15 10.31 28.10
N SER A 336 -0.20 9.42 29.03
CA SER A 336 0.58 9.15 30.24
C SER A 336 1.32 7.83 30.09
N GLY A 337 2.54 7.78 30.60
CA GLY A 337 3.35 6.56 30.57
C GLY A 337 4.01 6.31 29.23
N ASP A 338 4.55 5.11 29.09
CA ASP A 338 5.27 4.70 27.88
C ASP A 338 4.28 4.21 26.82
N THR A 339 4.23 4.90 25.69
CA THR A 339 3.38 4.56 24.56
C THR A 339 4.12 3.73 23.50
N THR A 340 5.38 3.41 23.74
CA THR A 340 6.16 2.58 22.80
C THR A 340 5.96 1.10 23.12
N GLU A 341 5.08 0.44 22.36
CA GLU A 341 4.98 -1.01 22.41
C GLU A 341 6.03 -1.59 21.46
N ASN A 342 7.25 -1.67 21.92
CA ASN A 342 8.32 -2.29 21.14
C ASN A 342 8.45 -3.74 21.57
N LYS A 343 7.52 -4.57 21.12
CA LYS A 343 7.54 -6.00 21.43
C LYS A 343 8.46 -6.81 20.53
N ASN A 344 9.00 -6.18 19.48
CA ASN A 344 9.92 -6.84 18.56
C ASN A 344 11.34 -6.36 18.83
N SER A 345 12.02 -7.06 19.69
CA SER A 345 13.43 -6.82 20.03
C SER A 345 14.39 -7.11 18.87
N LYS A 346 13.86 -7.48 17.70
CA LYS A 346 14.66 -7.79 16.51
C LYS A 346 14.80 -6.61 15.56
N ALA A 347 14.06 -5.53 15.76
CA ALA A 347 14.30 -4.30 15.01
C ALA A 347 15.66 -3.76 15.42
N GLN A 348 16.47 -3.36 14.45
CA GLN A 348 17.74 -2.72 14.74
C GLN A 348 17.47 -1.55 15.68
N ASP A 349 18.08 -1.58 16.84
CA ASP A 349 17.81 -0.63 17.93
C ASP A 349 18.01 0.85 17.57
N ALA A 350 18.61 1.11 16.42
CA ALA A 350 18.92 2.47 15.96
C ALA A 350 17.79 3.15 15.17
N HIS A 351 16.82 2.39 14.66
CA HIS A 351 15.78 2.97 13.78
C HIS A 351 14.58 3.46 14.56
N GLU A 352 14.03 4.58 14.10
CA GLU A 352 12.78 5.16 14.60
C GLU A 352 11.66 4.97 13.58
N ALA A 353 10.43 5.22 14.05
CA ALA A 353 9.26 5.37 13.17
C ALA A 353 9.41 6.62 12.29
N ILE A 354 8.57 6.70 11.27
CA ILE A 354 8.46 7.89 10.40
C ILE A 354 7.66 8.95 11.14
N ARG A 355 8.27 10.11 11.35
CA ARG A 355 7.67 11.21 12.11
C ARG A 355 8.16 12.56 11.62
N PRO A 356 7.46 13.64 11.95
CA PRO A 356 8.00 14.98 11.68
C PRO A 356 9.34 15.17 12.40
N THR A 357 10.26 15.88 11.77
CA THR A 357 11.53 16.26 12.42
C THR A 357 11.27 17.25 13.55
N ASP A 358 10.28 18.12 13.36
CA ASP A 358 9.88 19.15 14.33
C ASP A 358 8.35 19.22 14.31
N VAL A 359 7.73 18.83 15.41
CA VAL A 359 6.27 18.78 15.54
C VAL A 359 5.63 20.17 15.41
N THR A 360 6.40 21.25 15.68
CA THR A 360 5.89 22.61 15.51
C THR A 360 5.76 23.04 14.06
N ASN A 361 6.33 22.29 13.12
CA ASN A 361 6.05 22.46 11.69
C ASN A 361 4.70 21.82 11.38
N THR A 362 3.63 22.49 11.81
CA THR A 362 2.27 21.96 11.66
C THR A 362 1.85 21.95 10.18
N PRO A 363 0.86 21.13 9.82
CA PRO A 363 0.34 21.16 8.45
C PRO A 363 -0.10 22.56 8.00
N VAL A 364 -0.75 23.33 8.86
CA VAL A 364 -1.16 24.69 8.55
C VAL A 364 0.03 25.56 8.17
N MET A 365 1.13 25.43 8.92
CA MET A 365 2.34 26.23 8.69
C MET A 365 2.98 25.93 7.33
N VAL A 366 3.02 24.67 6.91
CA VAL A 366 3.75 24.28 5.68
C VAL A 366 2.86 24.19 4.44
N LYS A 367 1.55 24.34 4.60
CA LYS A 367 0.58 24.13 3.52
C LYS A 367 0.88 24.93 2.25
N GLU A 368 1.18 26.21 2.39
CA GLU A 368 1.41 27.10 1.26
C GLU A 368 2.75 26.83 0.55
N SER A 369 3.69 26.20 1.25
CA SER A 369 5.04 25.94 0.72
C SER A 369 5.10 24.64 -0.10
N LEU A 370 4.18 23.70 0.12
CA LEU A 370 4.26 22.36 -0.46
C LEU A 370 3.26 22.16 -1.59
N PRO A 371 3.63 21.46 -2.68
CA PRO A 371 2.65 20.98 -3.64
C PRO A 371 1.60 20.12 -2.93
N ARG A 372 0.40 20.04 -3.52
CA ARG A 372 -0.78 19.43 -2.90
C ARG A 372 -0.53 18.01 -2.35
N ASP A 373 0.01 17.12 -3.18
CA ASP A 373 0.17 15.72 -2.77
C ASP A 373 1.27 15.56 -1.72
N LEU A 374 2.33 16.35 -1.82
CA LEU A 374 3.41 16.37 -0.83
C LEU A 374 2.87 16.84 0.54
N PHE A 375 2.04 17.89 0.52
CA PHE A 375 1.36 18.38 1.72
C PHE A 375 0.46 17.31 2.32
N ARG A 376 -0.33 16.64 1.49
CA ARG A 376 -1.27 15.61 1.97
C ARG A 376 -0.53 14.47 2.66
N LEU A 377 0.61 14.04 2.12
CA LEU A 377 1.41 12.99 2.75
C LEU A 377 2.02 13.48 4.07
N TYR A 378 2.57 14.70 4.08
CA TYR A 378 3.12 15.26 5.32
C TYR A 378 2.05 15.37 6.40
N GLN A 379 0.87 15.86 6.03
CA GLN A 379 -0.26 15.99 6.97
C GLN A 379 -0.62 14.64 7.58
N LEU A 380 -0.66 13.59 6.76
CA LEU A 380 -0.96 12.22 7.22
C LEU A 380 0.08 11.76 8.25
N ILE A 381 1.36 11.95 7.94
CA ILE A 381 2.48 11.56 8.82
C ILE A 381 2.42 12.35 10.12
N TRP A 382 2.22 13.66 10.02
CA TRP A 382 2.17 14.56 11.19
C TRP A 382 1.03 14.18 12.13
N LYS A 383 -0.18 14.02 11.58
CA LYS A 383 -1.37 13.68 12.37
C LYS A 383 -1.21 12.32 13.05
N ARG A 384 -0.69 11.34 12.32
CA ARG A 384 -0.48 9.99 12.87
C ARG A 384 0.50 10.04 14.04
N PHE A 385 1.59 10.78 13.90
CA PHE A 385 2.60 10.91 14.96
C PHE A 385 2.01 11.59 16.21
N VAL A 386 1.36 12.74 16.03
CA VAL A 386 0.77 13.47 17.16
C VAL A 386 -0.27 12.59 17.87
N ALA A 387 -1.16 11.95 17.09
CA ALA A 387 -2.17 11.04 17.65
C ALA A 387 -1.54 9.92 18.48
N SER A 388 -0.39 9.39 18.02
CA SER A 388 0.29 8.29 18.72
C SER A 388 0.77 8.67 20.12
N ARG A 389 0.89 9.96 20.42
CA ARG A 389 1.32 10.48 21.71
C ARG A 389 0.14 11.02 22.54
N MET A 390 -1.09 10.71 22.14
CA MET A 390 -2.32 11.18 22.79
C MET A 390 -3.04 10.07 23.53
N GLN A 391 -3.95 10.47 24.41
CA GLN A 391 -4.78 9.55 25.20
C GLN A 391 -5.75 8.77 24.31
N PRO A 392 -6.12 7.55 24.71
CA PRO A 392 -7.13 6.79 23.98
C PRO A 392 -8.46 7.52 23.90
N ALA A 393 -9.25 7.22 22.88
CA ALA A 393 -10.66 7.60 22.81
C ALA A 393 -11.46 6.67 23.75
N VAL A 394 -12.53 7.18 24.32
CA VAL A 394 -13.39 6.41 25.24
C VAL A 394 -14.82 6.44 24.72
N TYR A 395 -15.42 5.26 24.59
CA TYR A 395 -16.82 5.08 24.22
C TYR A 395 -17.60 4.59 25.43
N GLU A 396 -18.78 5.16 25.65
CA GLU A 396 -19.76 4.61 26.57
C GLU A 396 -20.60 3.60 25.81
N THR A 397 -20.66 2.37 26.31
CA THR A 397 -21.38 1.27 25.66
C THR A 397 -22.57 0.85 26.49
N ILE A 398 -23.63 0.41 25.82
CA ILE A 398 -24.79 -0.20 26.44
C ILE A 398 -25.24 -1.37 25.59
N SER A 399 -25.55 -2.49 26.21
CA SER A 399 -26.12 -3.65 25.54
C SER A 399 -27.28 -4.21 26.35
N ALA A 400 -28.23 -4.77 25.64
CA ALA A 400 -29.42 -5.34 26.24
C ALA A 400 -29.67 -6.73 25.66
N ARG A 401 -30.15 -7.63 26.53
CA ARG A 401 -30.66 -8.94 26.11
C ARG A 401 -32.18 -8.89 26.23
N ILE A 402 -32.84 -9.31 25.17
CA ILE A 402 -34.30 -9.22 25.05
C ILE A 402 -34.83 -10.62 24.73
N ASN A 403 -35.67 -11.15 25.60
CA ASN A 403 -36.24 -12.48 25.41
C ASN A 403 -37.61 -12.39 24.74
N ALA A 404 -37.85 -13.30 23.80
CA ALA A 404 -39.14 -13.45 23.14
C ALA A 404 -39.42 -14.98 23.11
N GLY A 405 -40.15 -15.46 24.14
CA GLY A 405 -40.33 -16.89 24.32
C GLY A 405 -38.99 -17.56 24.61
N GLU A 406 -38.68 -18.57 23.82
CA GLU A 406 -37.39 -19.30 23.92
C GLU A 406 -36.25 -18.62 23.15
N TYR A 407 -36.53 -17.56 22.41
CA TYR A 407 -35.54 -16.88 21.56
C TYR A 407 -34.99 -15.64 22.26
N LEU A 408 -33.74 -15.35 21.92
CA LEU A 408 -33.01 -14.21 22.47
C LEU A 408 -32.65 -13.24 21.35
N PHE A 409 -32.91 -11.98 21.56
CA PHE A 409 -32.46 -10.85 20.74
C PHE A 409 -31.47 -10.01 21.52
N THR A 410 -30.59 -9.31 20.83
CA THR A 410 -29.64 -8.39 21.45
C THR A 410 -29.74 -7.02 20.80
N ALA A 411 -29.45 -5.98 21.56
CA ALA A 411 -29.40 -4.62 21.06
C ALA A 411 -28.25 -3.91 21.76
N ALA A 412 -27.56 -3.05 21.03
CA ALA A 412 -26.40 -2.37 21.58
C ALA A 412 -26.28 -0.97 20.98
N SER A 413 -25.61 -0.10 21.73
CA SER A 413 -25.28 1.25 21.27
C SER A 413 -23.95 1.67 21.89
N SER A 414 -23.21 2.49 21.14
CA SER A 414 -21.97 3.11 21.63
C SER A 414 -22.01 4.59 21.29
N ARG A 415 -21.52 5.41 22.20
CA ARG A 415 -21.34 6.83 21.90
C ARG A 415 -19.97 7.29 22.38
N LEU A 416 -19.38 8.20 21.62
CA LEU A 416 -18.07 8.74 21.94
C LEU A 416 -18.19 9.67 23.14
N ALA A 417 -17.55 9.27 24.26
CA ALA A 417 -17.56 10.07 25.50
C ALA A 417 -16.35 11.01 25.56
N PHE A 418 -15.20 10.56 25.04
CA PHE A 418 -13.98 11.35 24.99
C PHE A 418 -13.24 11.01 23.70
N ASP A 419 -12.95 12.01 22.88
CA ASP A 419 -12.36 11.78 21.56
C ASP A 419 -10.87 11.44 21.62
N GLY A 420 -10.13 11.91 22.63
CA GLY A 420 -8.70 11.59 22.77
C GLY A 420 -7.94 11.87 21.46
N PHE A 421 -7.18 10.88 21.00
CA PHE A 421 -6.41 11.00 19.77
C PHE A 421 -7.28 11.27 18.53
N MET A 422 -8.55 10.93 18.58
CA MET A 422 -9.47 11.11 17.44
C MET A 422 -9.75 12.59 17.15
N SER A 423 -9.37 13.50 18.04
CA SER A 423 -9.41 14.93 17.77
C SER A 423 -8.43 15.33 16.66
N VAL A 424 -7.40 14.51 16.43
CA VAL A 424 -6.35 14.76 15.42
C VAL A 424 -6.42 13.74 14.28
N TYR A 425 -6.65 12.47 14.58
CA TYR A 425 -6.53 11.38 13.61
C TYR A 425 -7.77 10.48 13.70
N THR A 426 -8.63 10.57 12.69
CA THR A 426 -9.85 9.77 12.61
C THR A 426 -9.84 8.92 11.34
N ASP A 427 -10.35 7.70 11.49
CA ASP A 427 -10.62 6.83 10.35
C ASP A 427 -11.80 7.43 9.58
N PRO A 428 -11.70 7.59 8.25
CA PRO A 428 -12.84 8.07 7.45
C PRO A 428 -14.11 7.23 7.64
N ASP A 429 -13.96 5.95 7.99
CA ASP A 429 -15.07 5.03 8.20
C ASP A 429 -15.64 5.10 9.63
N GLU A 430 -15.06 5.90 10.52
CA GLU A 430 -15.54 6.02 11.90
C GLU A 430 -16.89 6.72 11.93
N GLU A 431 -17.86 6.07 12.53
CA GLU A 431 -19.22 6.60 12.63
C GLU A 431 -19.28 7.74 13.65
N LYS A 432 -19.76 8.90 13.21
CA LYS A 432 -19.85 10.10 14.05
C LYS A 432 -21.15 10.17 14.83
N LYS A 433 -22.19 9.44 14.41
CA LYS A 433 -23.49 9.46 15.06
C LYS A 433 -23.76 8.15 15.79
N GLU A 434 -24.34 8.26 16.98
CA GLU A 434 -24.77 7.09 17.74
C GLU A 434 -25.93 6.41 17.00
N LYS A 435 -25.78 5.12 16.75
CA LYS A 435 -26.83 4.29 16.18
C LYS A 435 -27.58 3.58 17.30
N ASN A 436 -28.89 3.41 17.14
CA ASN A 436 -29.72 2.65 18.07
C ASN A 436 -29.70 3.24 19.47
N ALA A 437 -29.72 4.57 19.55
CA ALA A 437 -29.60 5.30 20.82
C ALA A 437 -30.73 4.99 21.81
N ALA A 438 -31.88 4.52 21.33
CA ALA A 438 -33.03 4.18 22.17
C ALA A 438 -32.70 3.07 23.20
N VAL A 439 -31.66 2.26 22.92
CA VAL A 439 -31.20 1.23 23.88
C VAL A 439 -30.87 1.85 25.23
N ARG A 440 -30.45 3.11 25.28
CA ARG A 440 -30.03 3.79 26.51
C ARG A 440 -31.16 3.99 27.49
N SER A 441 -32.39 3.99 27.03
CA SER A 441 -33.56 4.15 27.92
C SER A 441 -34.11 2.82 28.44
N LEU A 442 -33.53 1.69 28.09
CA LEU A 442 -34.01 0.37 28.51
C LEU A 442 -33.67 0.07 29.96
N GLU A 443 -34.59 -0.59 30.62
CA GLU A 443 -34.41 -1.15 31.96
C GLU A 443 -34.83 -2.63 31.93
N ALA A 444 -34.18 -3.44 32.75
CA ALA A 444 -34.55 -4.87 32.88
C ALA A 444 -36.03 -4.98 33.32
N GLY A 445 -36.74 -5.92 32.70
CA GLY A 445 -38.14 -6.13 32.95
C GLY A 445 -39.08 -5.35 32.04
N THR A 446 -38.57 -4.39 31.24
CA THR A 446 -39.39 -3.60 30.33
C THR A 446 -39.96 -4.50 29.22
N LYS A 447 -41.29 -4.37 28.99
CA LYS A 447 -41.96 -5.05 27.89
C LYS A 447 -41.99 -4.15 26.67
N LEU A 448 -41.61 -4.72 25.51
CA LEU A 448 -41.46 -3.98 24.26
C LEU A 448 -42.54 -4.46 23.27
N ALA A 449 -43.11 -3.53 22.52
CA ALA A 449 -44.08 -3.86 21.49
C ALA A 449 -43.37 -4.07 20.14
N LEU A 450 -43.66 -5.17 19.47
CA LEU A 450 -43.13 -5.43 18.15
C LEU A 450 -43.81 -4.54 17.12
N GLU A 451 -43.02 -3.73 16.40
CA GLU A 451 -43.57 -2.93 15.31
C GLU A 451 -43.36 -3.65 13.96
N LYS A 452 -42.19 -4.25 13.77
CA LYS A 452 -41.84 -4.85 12.48
C LYS A 452 -40.78 -5.93 12.68
N MET A 453 -40.99 -7.06 12.02
CA MET A 453 -39.92 -8.06 11.81
C MET A 453 -39.30 -7.80 10.47
N ASP A 454 -37.95 -7.85 10.40
CA ASP A 454 -37.20 -7.56 9.20
C ASP A 454 -36.25 -8.73 8.88
N PRO A 455 -36.78 -9.81 8.27
CA PRO A 455 -35.90 -10.88 7.82
C PRO A 455 -35.22 -10.48 6.51
N GLN A 456 -33.93 -10.78 6.39
CA GLN A 456 -33.18 -10.47 5.17
C GLN A 456 -32.33 -11.66 4.73
N GLN A 457 -32.40 -11.97 3.45
CA GLN A 457 -31.58 -12.98 2.82
C GLN A 457 -30.21 -12.41 2.47
N HIS A 458 -29.16 -13.18 2.71
CA HIS A 458 -27.79 -12.83 2.38
C HIS A 458 -27.08 -14.02 1.78
N PHE A 459 -25.99 -13.74 1.08
CA PHE A 459 -25.07 -14.75 0.60
C PHE A 459 -23.68 -14.38 1.07
N THR A 460 -22.90 -15.40 1.48
CA THR A 460 -21.51 -15.15 1.84
C THR A 460 -20.76 -14.62 0.63
N GLN A 461 -19.74 -13.76 0.90
CA GLN A 461 -18.97 -13.09 -0.13
C GLN A 461 -17.59 -13.72 -0.27
N PRO A 462 -17.01 -13.76 -1.46
CA PRO A 462 -15.64 -14.23 -1.61
C PRO A 462 -14.67 -13.27 -0.90
N PRO A 463 -13.43 -13.74 -0.65
CA PRO A 463 -12.44 -12.79 -0.14
C PRO A 463 -12.24 -11.65 -1.14
N ALA A 464 -11.84 -10.50 -0.64
CA ALA A 464 -11.60 -9.33 -1.49
C ALA A 464 -10.36 -9.55 -2.36
N HIS A 465 -10.35 -8.97 -3.55
CA HIS A 465 -9.13 -8.86 -4.35
C HIS A 465 -8.08 -8.10 -3.54
N TYR A 466 -6.81 -8.42 -3.75
CA TYR A 466 -5.76 -7.61 -3.15
C TYR A 466 -5.78 -6.20 -3.73
N THR A 467 -5.51 -5.24 -2.88
CA THR A 467 -5.13 -3.87 -3.26
C THR A 467 -3.63 -3.73 -2.97
N GLU A 468 -3.01 -2.62 -3.36
CA GLU A 468 -1.62 -2.37 -2.96
C GLU A 468 -1.50 -2.40 -1.43
N ALA A 469 -2.43 -1.75 -0.73
CA ALA A 469 -2.43 -1.70 0.75
C ALA A 469 -2.51 -3.10 1.36
N SER A 470 -3.47 -3.92 0.94
CA SER A 470 -3.64 -5.25 1.51
C SER A 470 -2.49 -6.19 1.13
N LEU A 471 -1.90 -6.00 -0.04
CA LEU A 471 -0.74 -6.80 -0.46
C LEU A 471 0.49 -6.47 0.40
N VAL A 472 0.76 -5.19 0.65
CA VAL A 472 1.86 -4.78 1.55
C VAL A 472 1.65 -5.40 2.94
N LYS A 473 0.43 -5.30 3.46
CA LYS A 473 0.10 -5.86 4.78
C LYS A 473 0.36 -7.37 4.82
N THR A 474 -0.09 -8.10 3.79
CA THR A 474 0.09 -9.56 3.70
C THR A 474 1.57 -9.92 3.59
N LEU A 475 2.33 -9.22 2.75
CA LEU A 475 3.78 -9.46 2.63
C LEU A 475 4.48 -9.28 3.96
N GLU A 476 4.16 -8.20 4.67
CA GLU A 476 4.74 -7.94 5.99
C GLU A 476 4.38 -9.04 6.99
N GLU A 477 3.10 -9.42 7.05
CA GLU A 477 2.62 -10.47 7.98
C GLU A 477 3.29 -11.82 7.73
N LEU A 478 3.58 -12.12 6.46
CA LEU A 478 4.22 -13.38 6.07
C LEU A 478 5.75 -13.31 6.19
N GLY A 479 6.32 -12.15 6.44
CA GLY A 479 7.77 -11.97 6.52
C GLY A 479 8.47 -11.92 5.18
N ILE A 480 7.75 -11.57 4.12
CA ILE A 480 8.24 -11.51 2.74
C ILE A 480 8.47 -10.06 2.35
N GLY A 481 9.69 -9.76 1.89
CA GLY A 481 10.07 -8.40 1.57
C GLY A 481 10.48 -7.63 2.81
N ARG A 482 10.95 -6.42 2.58
CA ARG A 482 11.41 -5.51 3.65
C ARG A 482 11.01 -4.09 3.23
N PRO A 483 11.13 -3.10 4.09
CA PRO A 483 10.75 -1.72 3.74
C PRO A 483 11.29 -1.22 2.39
N SER A 484 12.49 -1.65 2.01
CA SER A 484 13.11 -1.23 0.75
C SER A 484 12.52 -1.91 -0.48
N THR A 485 11.79 -3.03 -0.33
CA THR A 485 11.36 -3.84 -1.47
C THR A 485 9.84 -3.87 -1.70
N TYR A 486 9.01 -3.44 -0.74
CA TYR A 486 7.54 -3.51 -0.92
C TYR A 486 7.11 -2.76 -2.18
N ALA A 487 7.45 -1.49 -2.30
CA ALA A 487 7.02 -0.66 -3.44
C ALA A 487 7.63 -1.14 -4.76
N PRO A 488 8.95 -1.44 -4.85
CA PRO A 488 9.52 -1.95 -6.10
C PRO A 488 8.88 -3.28 -6.55
N THR A 489 8.56 -4.17 -5.63
CA THR A 489 7.93 -5.46 -5.93
C THR A 489 6.56 -5.24 -6.60
N ILE A 490 5.73 -4.41 -5.99
CA ILE A 490 4.37 -4.12 -6.50
C ILE A 490 4.46 -3.40 -7.83
N THR A 491 5.33 -2.41 -7.93
CA THR A 491 5.52 -1.64 -9.18
C THR A 491 5.94 -2.56 -10.31
N THR A 492 6.87 -3.49 -10.05
CA THR A 492 7.38 -4.41 -11.07
C THR A 492 6.29 -5.31 -11.62
N ILE A 493 5.48 -5.95 -10.77
CA ILE A 493 4.45 -6.88 -11.26
C ILE A 493 3.35 -6.16 -12.03
N ILE A 494 3.07 -4.90 -11.69
CA ILE A 494 2.12 -4.07 -12.45
C ILE A 494 2.75 -3.65 -13.79
N ASN A 495 3.99 -3.18 -13.78
CA ASN A 495 4.68 -2.71 -15.01
C ASN A 495 4.94 -3.85 -15.99
N ARG A 496 5.17 -5.07 -15.52
CA ARG A 496 5.35 -6.25 -16.36
C ARG A 496 4.02 -6.78 -16.90
N ARG A 497 2.91 -6.20 -16.49
CA ARG A 497 1.57 -6.60 -16.89
C ARG A 497 1.21 -8.01 -16.42
N TYR A 498 1.86 -8.48 -15.37
CA TYR A 498 1.46 -9.73 -14.70
C TYR A 498 0.16 -9.51 -13.92
N VAL A 499 -0.04 -8.28 -13.48
CA VAL A 499 -1.18 -7.84 -12.67
C VAL A 499 -1.72 -6.55 -13.27
N ALA A 500 -3.03 -6.42 -13.34
CA ALA A 500 -3.71 -5.19 -13.74
C ALA A 500 -4.36 -4.56 -12.51
N LYS A 501 -4.31 -3.22 -12.43
CA LYS A 501 -4.90 -2.47 -11.33
C LYS A 501 -6.14 -1.76 -11.83
N GLU A 502 -7.31 -2.08 -11.27
CA GLU A 502 -8.59 -1.45 -11.61
C GLU A 502 -9.34 -1.09 -10.33
N ASN A 503 -9.71 0.17 -10.16
CA ASN A 503 -10.44 0.66 -8.98
C ASN A 503 -9.76 0.20 -7.68
N LYS A 504 -8.43 0.34 -7.62
CA LYS A 504 -7.55 -0.06 -6.52
C LYS A 504 -7.33 -1.57 -6.42
N ASN A 505 -8.17 -2.41 -7.03
CA ASN A 505 -8.03 -3.86 -6.99
C ASN A 505 -6.96 -4.36 -7.96
N LEU A 506 -6.26 -5.39 -7.55
CA LEU A 506 -5.23 -6.05 -8.36
C LEU A 506 -5.81 -7.36 -8.91
N TYR A 507 -5.75 -7.50 -10.23
CA TYR A 507 -6.27 -8.68 -10.95
C TYR A 507 -5.12 -9.37 -11.66
N MET A 508 -5.14 -10.70 -11.63
CA MET A 508 -4.18 -11.50 -12.39
C MET A 508 -4.52 -11.39 -13.88
N THR A 509 -3.54 -11.02 -14.70
CA THR A 509 -3.71 -11.01 -16.17
C THR A 509 -3.48 -12.43 -16.72
N GLU A 510 -3.88 -12.65 -17.99
CA GLU A 510 -3.56 -13.90 -18.67
C GLU A 510 -2.05 -14.16 -18.70
N LEU A 511 -1.27 -13.13 -19.01
CA LEU A 511 0.20 -13.21 -19.00
C LEU A 511 0.71 -13.57 -17.61
N GLY A 512 0.20 -12.90 -16.56
CA GLY A 512 0.58 -13.17 -15.18
C GLY A 512 0.28 -14.60 -14.78
N GLU A 513 -0.88 -15.11 -15.20
CA GLU A 513 -1.28 -16.51 -14.93
C GLU A 513 -0.31 -17.49 -15.57
N VAL A 514 0.08 -17.27 -16.84
CA VAL A 514 1.04 -18.12 -17.53
C VAL A 514 2.40 -18.12 -16.84
N VAL A 515 2.91 -16.92 -16.49
CA VAL A 515 4.20 -16.77 -15.79
C VAL A 515 4.13 -17.47 -14.42
N ASN A 516 3.06 -17.21 -13.67
CA ASN A 516 2.87 -17.79 -12.34
C ASN A 516 2.84 -19.32 -12.37
N ASN A 517 2.06 -19.90 -13.31
CA ASN A 517 1.96 -21.34 -13.46
C ASN A 517 3.30 -21.97 -13.83
N MET A 518 4.04 -21.30 -14.73
CA MET A 518 5.37 -21.79 -15.12
C MET A 518 6.36 -21.74 -13.95
N MET A 519 6.33 -20.66 -13.15
CA MET A 519 7.16 -20.55 -11.96
C MET A 519 6.81 -21.61 -10.91
N LYS A 520 5.53 -21.89 -10.71
CA LYS A 520 5.07 -22.91 -9.76
C LYS A 520 5.53 -24.31 -10.20
N GLU A 521 5.47 -24.60 -11.49
CA GLU A 521 5.89 -25.89 -12.05
C GLU A 521 7.41 -26.09 -11.96
N ALA A 522 8.17 -25.09 -12.38
CA ALA A 522 9.64 -25.22 -12.54
C ALA A 522 10.42 -24.82 -11.29
N PHE A 523 9.92 -23.86 -10.51
CA PHE A 523 10.64 -23.26 -9.39
C PHE A 523 9.76 -23.19 -8.14
N PRO A 524 9.23 -24.34 -7.69
CA PRO A 524 8.28 -24.32 -6.56
C PRO A 524 8.87 -23.73 -5.28
N SER A 525 10.16 -23.92 -5.01
CA SER A 525 10.82 -23.36 -3.81
C SER A 525 10.87 -21.83 -3.87
N ILE A 526 11.16 -21.27 -5.04
CA ILE A 526 11.31 -19.81 -5.20
C ILE A 526 9.98 -19.10 -4.96
N VAL A 527 8.86 -19.72 -5.33
CA VAL A 527 7.54 -19.12 -5.13
C VAL A 527 6.86 -19.60 -3.84
N ASP A 528 7.53 -20.41 -3.05
CA ASP A 528 7.02 -20.87 -1.76
C ASP A 528 7.13 -19.76 -0.71
N VAL A 529 6.02 -19.47 -0.04
CA VAL A 529 5.94 -18.40 0.97
C VAL A 529 6.91 -18.69 2.14
N ASN A 530 6.91 -19.92 2.65
CA ASN A 530 7.76 -20.27 3.80
C ASN A 530 9.24 -20.25 3.45
N PHE A 531 9.60 -20.74 2.27
CA PHE A 531 10.98 -20.69 1.79
C PHE A 531 11.47 -19.23 1.72
N THR A 532 10.67 -18.36 1.13
CA THR A 532 11.02 -16.94 0.95
C THR A 532 11.12 -16.23 2.30
N ALA A 533 10.18 -16.48 3.21
CA ALA A 533 10.20 -15.89 4.55
C ALA A 533 11.44 -16.35 5.33
N THR A 534 11.79 -17.64 5.22
CA THR A 534 13.00 -18.20 5.85
C THR A 534 14.26 -17.54 5.28
N MET A 535 14.30 -17.34 3.96
CA MET A 535 15.42 -16.68 3.29
C MET A 535 15.56 -15.23 3.77
N GLU A 536 14.44 -14.51 3.90
CA GLU A 536 14.44 -13.12 4.41
C GLU A 536 15.00 -13.06 5.84
N ALA A 537 14.58 -14.00 6.70
CA ALA A 537 15.10 -14.09 8.07
C ALA A 537 16.60 -14.41 8.08
N LEU A 538 17.04 -15.30 7.20
CA LEU A 538 18.44 -15.66 7.07
C LEU A 538 19.29 -14.46 6.63
N LEU A 539 18.79 -13.67 5.69
CA LEU A 539 19.46 -12.45 5.24
C LEU A 539 19.56 -11.40 6.37
N ASP A 540 18.52 -11.29 7.21
CA ASP A 540 18.59 -10.43 8.40
C ASP A 540 19.72 -10.90 9.33
N ARG A 541 19.94 -12.22 9.45
CA ARG A 541 21.02 -12.79 10.27
C ARG A 541 22.40 -12.54 9.68
N VAL A 542 22.52 -12.39 8.37
CA VAL A 542 23.78 -11.91 7.78
C VAL A 542 24.05 -10.49 8.26
N GLY A 543 23.03 -9.65 8.27
CA GLY A 543 23.13 -8.25 8.69
C GLY A 543 23.51 -8.07 10.16
N ASP A 544 23.16 -9.03 11.02
CA ASP A 544 23.56 -8.96 12.45
C ASP A 544 24.89 -9.67 12.73
N GLY A 545 25.50 -10.24 11.70
CA GLY A 545 26.81 -10.88 11.81
C GLY A 545 26.81 -12.34 12.20
N SER A 546 25.63 -12.95 12.41
CA SER A 546 25.53 -14.35 12.87
C SER A 546 25.67 -15.38 11.75
N VAL A 547 25.53 -14.99 10.48
CA VAL A 547 25.64 -15.91 9.33
C VAL A 547 26.56 -15.30 8.29
N PRO A 548 27.56 -16.06 7.77
CA PRO A 548 28.39 -15.57 6.66
C PRO A 548 27.56 -15.43 5.38
N TRP A 549 27.72 -14.34 4.66
CA TRP A 549 26.90 -14.07 3.49
C TRP A 549 27.16 -15.05 2.35
N LYS A 550 28.39 -15.47 2.16
CA LYS A 550 28.73 -16.40 1.07
C LYS A 550 28.15 -17.79 1.27
N THR A 551 27.92 -18.20 2.51
CA THR A 551 27.25 -19.46 2.82
C THR A 551 25.83 -19.47 2.24
N VAL A 552 25.13 -18.34 2.38
CA VAL A 552 23.75 -18.20 1.87
C VAL A 552 23.73 -18.35 0.34
N VAL A 553 24.62 -17.65 -0.34
CA VAL A 553 24.71 -17.64 -1.80
C VAL A 553 25.16 -19.02 -2.32
N GLU A 554 26.17 -19.59 -1.67
CA GLU A 554 26.75 -20.89 -2.00
C GLU A 554 25.71 -22.02 -1.89
N ASN A 555 24.86 -21.97 -0.88
CA ASN A 555 23.80 -22.98 -0.68
C ASN A 555 22.64 -22.82 -1.67
N PHE A 556 22.39 -21.59 -2.10
CA PHE A 556 21.26 -21.29 -2.99
C PHE A 556 21.53 -21.67 -4.46
N TRP A 557 22.75 -21.45 -4.93
CA TRP A 557 23.09 -21.55 -6.35
C TRP A 557 22.91 -22.93 -6.96
N PRO A 558 23.41 -24.04 -6.36
CA PRO A 558 23.32 -25.37 -7.03
C PRO A 558 21.88 -25.79 -7.30
N ASP A 559 20.97 -25.56 -6.36
CA ASP A 559 19.57 -25.93 -6.51
C ASP A 559 18.89 -25.10 -7.60
N LEU A 560 19.20 -23.81 -7.65
CA LEU A 560 18.68 -22.91 -8.70
C LEU A 560 19.19 -23.36 -10.08
N TYR A 561 20.48 -23.60 -10.21
CA TYR A 561 21.11 -23.99 -11.47
C TYR A 561 20.51 -25.31 -12.00
N GLU A 562 20.34 -26.29 -11.13
CA GLU A 562 19.70 -27.56 -11.46
C GLU A 562 18.25 -27.35 -11.93
N ALA A 563 17.49 -26.53 -11.20
CA ALA A 563 16.10 -26.25 -11.55
C ALA A 563 15.99 -25.55 -12.92
N VAL A 564 16.88 -24.61 -13.22
CA VAL A 564 16.90 -23.92 -14.51
C VAL A 564 17.25 -24.90 -15.64
N THR A 565 18.24 -25.76 -15.42
CA THR A 565 18.67 -26.74 -16.42
C THR A 565 17.52 -27.70 -16.75
N GLU A 566 16.83 -28.19 -15.74
CA GLU A 566 15.68 -29.07 -15.93
C GLU A 566 14.49 -28.36 -16.61
N ALA A 567 14.23 -27.13 -16.22
CA ALA A 567 13.16 -26.33 -16.79
C ALA A 567 13.39 -26.05 -18.28
N GLU A 568 14.61 -25.79 -18.67
CA GLU A 568 14.96 -25.54 -20.06
C GLU A 568 14.59 -26.75 -20.95
N LYS A 569 14.76 -27.96 -20.43
CA LYS A 569 14.44 -29.21 -21.12
C LYS A 569 12.93 -29.53 -21.07
N ASN A 570 12.29 -29.34 -19.93
CA ASN A 570 10.97 -29.93 -19.63
C ASN A 570 9.81 -28.97 -19.79
N LEU A 571 10.02 -27.66 -19.67
CA LEU A 571 8.92 -26.69 -19.81
C LEU A 571 8.47 -26.58 -21.27
N GLU A 572 7.16 -26.60 -21.46
CA GLU A 572 6.55 -26.39 -22.77
C GLU A 572 6.45 -24.90 -23.05
N GLU A 573 6.59 -24.55 -24.33
CA GLU A 573 6.39 -23.17 -24.76
C GLU A 573 4.90 -22.86 -24.69
N VAL A 574 4.57 -21.69 -24.12
CA VAL A 574 3.21 -21.18 -24.04
C VAL A 574 3.21 -19.79 -24.66
N LYS A 575 2.53 -19.65 -25.78
CA LYS A 575 2.41 -18.32 -26.43
C LYS A 575 1.21 -17.58 -25.84
N VAL A 576 1.44 -16.37 -25.37
CA VAL A 576 0.35 -15.49 -24.95
C VAL A 576 0.06 -14.57 -26.14
N GLU A 577 -1.10 -14.79 -26.76
CA GLU A 577 -1.50 -14.01 -27.92
C GLU A 577 -2.11 -12.66 -27.49
N ASP A 578 -1.85 -11.64 -28.30
CA ASP A 578 -2.46 -10.32 -28.08
C ASP A 578 -3.96 -10.42 -28.33
N GLU A 579 -4.72 -9.61 -27.58
CA GLU A 579 -6.17 -9.53 -27.75
C GLU A 579 -6.49 -8.94 -29.14
N VAL A 580 -7.16 -9.73 -30.00
CA VAL A 580 -7.54 -9.28 -31.35
C VAL A 580 -8.84 -8.49 -31.24
N THR A 581 -8.87 -7.35 -31.93
CA THR A 581 -10.05 -6.47 -31.97
C THR A 581 -10.77 -6.56 -33.32
N ASP A 582 -11.95 -5.96 -33.39
CA ASP A 582 -12.72 -5.82 -34.64
C ASP A 582 -12.22 -4.65 -35.51
N VAL A 583 -11.27 -3.85 -35.00
CA VAL A 583 -10.75 -2.70 -35.70
C VAL A 583 -9.78 -3.16 -36.83
N ILE A 584 -10.07 -2.77 -38.06
CA ILE A 584 -9.29 -3.16 -39.23
C ILE A 584 -8.20 -2.12 -39.46
N CYS A 585 -6.98 -2.59 -39.70
CA CYS A 585 -5.87 -1.72 -40.13
C CYS A 585 -6.13 -1.21 -41.53
N GLU A 586 -6.26 0.09 -41.68
CA GLU A 586 -6.52 0.71 -43.03
C GLU A 586 -5.33 0.58 -43.98
N ASN A 587 -4.14 0.26 -43.47
CA ASN A 587 -2.94 0.13 -44.30
C ASN A 587 -2.76 -1.28 -44.89
N CYS A 588 -3.17 -2.32 -44.18
CA CYS A 588 -2.92 -3.72 -44.61
C CYS A 588 -4.11 -4.66 -44.43
N GLY A 589 -5.21 -4.23 -43.82
CA GLY A 589 -6.43 -5.00 -43.71
C GLY A 589 -6.48 -6.03 -42.56
N ARG A 590 -5.41 -6.15 -41.77
CA ARG A 590 -5.41 -7.06 -40.62
C ARG A 590 -6.24 -6.50 -39.46
N ASN A 591 -6.80 -7.35 -38.65
CA ASN A 591 -7.45 -6.93 -37.42
C ASN A 591 -6.39 -6.45 -36.41
N MET A 592 -6.57 -5.24 -35.89
CA MET A 592 -5.61 -4.66 -34.94
C MET A 592 -5.71 -5.35 -33.60
N VAL A 593 -4.59 -5.36 -32.87
CA VAL A 593 -4.49 -6.02 -31.56
C VAL A 593 -4.20 -5.00 -30.48
N VAL A 594 -4.59 -5.33 -29.23
CA VAL A 594 -4.34 -4.48 -28.06
C VAL A 594 -2.89 -4.70 -27.60
N LYS A 595 -2.15 -3.59 -27.47
CA LYS A 595 -0.79 -3.58 -26.91
C LYS A 595 -0.76 -2.62 -25.72
N TYR A 596 0.24 -2.75 -24.88
CA TYR A 596 0.45 -1.89 -23.71
C TYR A 596 1.70 -1.04 -23.92
N GLY A 597 1.54 0.27 -23.85
CA GLY A 597 2.63 1.23 -23.99
C GLY A 597 2.82 2.05 -22.72
N PRO A 598 3.76 3.00 -22.76
CA PRO A 598 4.04 3.84 -21.57
C PRO A 598 2.84 4.63 -21.06
N HIS A 599 1.88 4.91 -21.95
CA HIS A 599 0.69 5.71 -21.62
C HIS A 599 -0.58 4.87 -21.50
N GLY A 600 -0.44 3.54 -21.45
CA GLY A 600 -1.57 2.61 -21.33
C GLY A 600 -1.83 1.84 -22.62
N LYS A 601 -3.05 1.31 -22.74
CA LYS A 601 -3.44 0.49 -23.90
C LYS A 601 -3.49 1.31 -25.18
N PHE A 602 -3.08 0.68 -26.30
CA PHE A 602 -3.26 1.22 -27.65
C PHE A 602 -3.49 0.05 -28.61
N LEU A 603 -3.96 0.38 -29.82
CA LEU A 603 -4.14 -0.62 -30.87
C LEU A 603 -2.93 -0.57 -31.80
N ALA A 604 -2.42 -1.75 -32.17
CA ALA A 604 -1.30 -1.89 -33.08
C ALA A 604 -1.63 -2.93 -34.13
N CYS A 605 -1.09 -2.72 -35.32
CA CYS A 605 -1.22 -3.72 -36.37
C CYS A 605 -0.30 -4.92 -36.10
N PRO A 606 -0.82 -6.15 -36.13
CA PRO A 606 0.03 -7.34 -35.93
C PRO A 606 1.03 -7.59 -37.02
N GLY A 607 0.97 -6.84 -38.12
CA GLY A 607 1.92 -6.92 -39.24
C GLY A 607 3.27 -6.27 -38.99
N PHE A 608 3.50 -5.71 -37.78
CA PHE A 608 4.79 -5.13 -37.40
C PHE A 608 5.92 -6.17 -37.60
N PRO A 609 7.08 -5.79 -38.15
CA PRO A 609 7.52 -4.44 -38.49
C PRO A 609 7.15 -3.95 -39.91
N ASP A 610 6.52 -4.79 -40.69
CA ASP A 610 6.16 -4.42 -42.10
C ASP A 610 5.05 -3.37 -42.11
N CYS A 611 4.08 -3.48 -41.23
CA CYS A 611 3.04 -2.47 -41.01
C CYS A 611 3.16 -1.91 -39.60
N LYS A 612 3.38 -0.61 -39.50
CA LYS A 612 3.63 0.06 -38.21
C LYS A 612 2.43 0.87 -37.73
N ASN A 613 1.25 0.64 -38.26
CA ASN A 613 0.06 1.40 -37.93
C ASN A 613 -0.33 1.20 -36.45
N THR A 614 -0.66 2.31 -35.78
CA THR A 614 -1.17 2.29 -34.41
C THR A 614 -2.37 3.23 -34.30
N LYS A 615 -3.26 2.95 -33.34
CA LYS A 615 -4.44 3.77 -33.06
C LYS A 615 -4.66 3.87 -31.56
N PRO A 616 -5.31 4.95 -31.09
CA PRO A 616 -5.71 5.00 -29.68
C PRO A 616 -6.69 3.88 -29.32
N TYR A 617 -6.58 3.33 -28.12
CA TYR A 617 -7.55 2.39 -27.59
C TYR A 617 -8.73 3.18 -27.02
N LEU A 618 -9.95 2.94 -27.56
CA LEU A 618 -11.16 3.64 -27.12
C LEU A 618 -11.99 2.71 -26.24
N GLU A 619 -12.12 3.06 -24.97
CA GLU A 619 -12.90 2.27 -24.01
C GLU A 619 -14.38 2.65 -24.11
N LYS A 620 -15.13 1.86 -24.89
CA LYS A 620 -16.58 2.06 -25.10
C LYS A 620 -17.36 1.59 -23.87
N ILE A 621 -18.38 2.35 -23.49
CA ILE A 621 -19.21 2.02 -22.30
C ILE A 621 -20.53 1.35 -22.68
N GLY A 622 -20.79 1.11 -23.96
CA GLY A 622 -21.99 0.44 -24.42
C GLY A 622 -23.23 1.35 -24.45
N VAL A 623 -23.05 2.66 -24.48
CA VAL A 623 -24.13 3.64 -24.47
C VAL A 623 -24.00 4.51 -25.72
N PRO A 624 -25.08 4.68 -26.52
CA PRO A 624 -25.02 5.59 -27.66
C PRO A 624 -24.96 7.05 -27.23
N CYS A 625 -24.23 7.85 -28.01
CA CYS A 625 -24.12 9.28 -27.75
C CYS A 625 -25.48 9.95 -27.85
N PRO A 626 -25.90 10.71 -26.83
CA PRO A 626 -27.21 11.41 -26.90
C PRO A 626 -27.33 12.44 -28.01
N LYS A 627 -26.18 12.96 -28.53
CA LYS A 627 -26.19 13.97 -29.60
C LYS A 627 -26.16 13.38 -30.99
N CYS A 628 -25.31 12.37 -31.25
CA CYS A 628 -25.09 11.89 -32.61
C CYS A 628 -25.32 10.39 -32.81
N GLY A 629 -25.59 9.64 -31.76
CA GLY A 629 -25.87 8.20 -31.82
C GLY A 629 -24.67 7.28 -31.92
N LYS A 630 -23.45 7.82 -32.08
CA LYS A 630 -22.23 7.02 -32.06
C LYS A 630 -21.90 6.62 -30.61
N GLU A 631 -20.82 5.89 -30.38
CA GLU A 631 -20.51 5.36 -29.06
C GLU A 631 -19.96 6.40 -28.10
N VAL A 632 -20.38 6.33 -26.84
CA VAL A 632 -19.76 7.09 -25.76
C VAL A 632 -18.53 6.30 -25.27
N ILE A 633 -17.42 7.02 -25.08
CA ILE A 633 -16.17 6.42 -24.62
C ILE A 633 -15.71 7.07 -23.33
N LEU A 634 -15.00 6.30 -22.53
CA LEU A 634 -14.35 6.79 -21.31
C LEU A 634 -13.02 7.44 -21.69
N ARG A 635 -12.83 8.68 -21.27
CA ARG A 635 -11.60 9.44 -21.53
C ARG A 635 -11.01 9.95 -20.22
N LYS A 636 -9.77 10.44 -20.30
CA LYS A 636 -9.10 11.08 -19.17
C LYS A 636 -8.58 12.45 -19.60
N THR A 637 -8.70 13.41 -18.70
CA THR A 637 -8.08 14.72 -18.88
C THR A 637 -6.56 14.60 -18.74
N LYS A 638 -5.82 15.63 -19.11
CA LYS A 638 -4.36 15.67 -18.92
C LYS A 638 -3.95 15.48 -17.44
N LYS A 639 -4.84 15.81 -16.51
CA LYS A 639 -4.62 15.64 -15.07
C LYS A 639 -5.13 14.30 -14.52
N GLY A 640 -5.58 13.39 -15.41
CA GLY A 640 -6.00 12.05 -15.04
C GLY A 640 -7.45 11.89 -14.60
N ARG A 641 -8.24 12.97 -14.56
CA ARG A 641 -9.66 12.90 -14.19
C ARG A 641 -10.48 12.26 -15.31
N LYS A 642 -11.28 11.27 -14.97
CA LYS A 642 -12.13 10.55 -15.93
C LYS A 642 -13.34 11.40 -16.34
N TYR A 643 -13.72 11.29 -17.62
CA TYR A 643 -14.95 11.87 -18.15
C TYR A 643 -15.41 11.01 -19.33
N TYR A 644 -16.64 11.28 -19.78
CA TYR A 644 -17.28 10.51 -20.85
C TYR A 644 -17.50 11.46 -22.03
N GLY A 645 -17.09 11.01 -23.21
CA GLY A 645 -17.22 11.82 -24.43
C GLY A 645 -17.63 10.96 -25.61
N CYS A 646 -18.02 11.61 -26.69
CA CYS A 646 -18.37 10.93 -27.93
C CYS A 646 -17.10 10.47 -28.67
N GLU A 647 -17.12 9.27 -29.23
CA GLU A 647 -16.00 8.79 -30.07
C GLU A 647 -15.80 9.66 -31.33
N ASN A 648 -16.83 10.39 -31.73
CA ASN A 648 -16.81 11.25 -32.91
C ASN A 648 -16.30 12.67 -32.64
N ASN A 649 -15.67 12.89 -31.48
CA ASN A 649 -15.02 14.18 -31.18
C ASN A 649 -13.86 14.41 -32.18
N PRO A 650 -13.68 15.60 -32.77
CA PRO A 650 -14.35 16.87 -32.44
C PRO A 650 -15.64 17.19 -33.20
N GLU A 651 -16.06 16.36 -34.14
CA GLU A 651 -17.30 16.60 -34.87
C GLU A 651 -18.54 16.60 -33.98
N CYS A 652 -18.51 15.78 -32.94
CA CYS A 652 -19.53 15.79 -31.86
C CYS A 652 -18.86 16.19 -30.55
N ASP A 653 -19.40 17.19 -29.90
CA ASP A 653 -18.81 17.77 -28.68
C ASP A 653 -19.42 17.22 -27.39
N PHE A 654 -20.19 16.13 -27.46
CA PHE A 654 -20.80 15.55 -26.27
C PHE A 654 -19.74 15.24 -25.21
N MET A 655 -20.01 15.67 -23.97
CA MET A 655 -19.13 15.42 -22.83
C MET A 655 -19.95 15.38 -21.54
N SER A 656 -19.61 14.47 -20.64
CA SER A 656 -20.23 14.37 -19.33
C SER A 656 -19.21 13.94 -18.30
N TRP A 657 -19.27 14.55 -17.11
CA TRP A 657 -18.44 14.14 -15.97
C TRP A 657 -18.99 12.88 -15.30
N GLN A 658 -20.27 12.58 -15.52
CA GLN A 658 -20.92 11.42 -14.94
C GLN A 658 -21.25 10.43 -16.05
N LYS A 659 -21.29 9.15 -15.68
CA LYS A 659 -21.50 8.08 -16.66
C LYS A 659 -22.93 8.15 -17.23
N PRO A 660 -23.09 8.33 -18.54
CA PRO A 660 -24.42 8.26 -19.15
C PRO A 660 -24.99 6.86 -19.07
N SER A 661 -26.31 6.76 -18.91
CA SER A 661 -27.03 5.50 -18.92
C SER A 661 -27.69 5.30 -20.30
N ALA A 662 -27.83 4.04 -20.70
CA ALA A 662 -28.59 3.70 -21.90
C ALA A 662 -30.09 3.94 -21.72
N LYS A 663 -30.54 4.03 -20.47
CA LYS A 663 -31.96 4.24 -20.16
C LYS A 663 -32.35 5.70 -20.39
N LYS A 664 -33.48 5.91 -21.05
CA LYS A 664 -34.01 7.25 -21.28
C LYS A 664 -34.91 7.64 -20.12
N CYS A 665 -35.00 8.96 -19.86
CA CYS A 665 -35.86 9.47 -18.82
C CYS A 665 -37.35 9.21 -19.17
N PRO A 666 -38.08 8.52 -18.29
CA PRO A 666 -39.51 8.26 -18.57
C PRO A 666 -40.40 9.51 -18.56
N GLN A 667 -39.89 10.61 -17.98
CA GLN A 667 -40.67 11.84 -17.90
C GLN A 667 -40.46 12.75 -19.11
N CYS A 668 -39.21 12.94 -19.58
CA CYS A 668 -38.94 13.88 -20.68
C CYS A 668 -38.31 13.25 -21.92
N GLY A 669 -37.94 11.97 -21.86
CA GLY A 669 -37.31 11.28 -22.98
C GLY A 669 -35.82 11.57 -23.19
N GLY A 670 -35.24 12.43 -22.35
CA GLY A 670 -33.83 12.73 -22.39
C GLY A 670 -32.95 11.60 -21.82
N TYR A 671 -31.65 11.77 -21.92
CA TYR A 671 -30.73 10.75 -21.37
C TYR A 671 -30.58 10.93 -19.84
N MET A 672 -30.16 9.85 -19.18
CA MET A 672 -29.98 9.83 -17.75
C MET A 672 -28.51 9.64 -17.40
N LEU A 673 -28.13 10.06 -16.19
CA LEU A 673 -26.75 9.98 -15.69
C LEU A 673 -26.75 9.12 -14.42
N GLU A 674 -25.68 8.32 -14.26
CA GLU A 674 -25.48 7.51 -13.05
C GLU A 674 -24.84 8.39 -11.96
N LYS A 675 -25.52 8.49 -10.81
CA LYS A 675 -25.02 9.19 -9.61
C LYS A 675 -25.12 8.25 -8.42
N GLY A 676 -24.03 7.53 -8.13
CA GLY A 676 -24.04 6.53 -7.06
C GLY A 676 -25.05 5.43 -7.36
N ASN A 677 -26.02 5.25 -6.48
CA ASN A 677 -27.06 4.23 -6.63
C ASN A 677 -28.36 4.77 -7.27
N LYS A 678 -28.27 5.94 -7.92
CA LYS A 678 -29.43 6.58 -8.55
C LYS A 678 -29.15 6.85 -10.02
N LEU A 679 -30.23 6.90 -10.81
CA LEU A 679 -30.26 7.44 -12.16
C LEU A 679 -30.95 8.79 -12.10
N VAL A 680 -30.33 9.82 -12.63
CA VAL A 680 -30.82 11.19 -12.58
C VAL A 680 -30.93 11.70 -14.01
N CYS A 681 -32.07 12.35 -14.34
CA CYS A 681 -32.22 12.97 -15.67
C CYS A 681 -31.13 14.02 -15.88
N ALA A 682 -30.51 14.02 -17.06
CA ALA A 682 -29.50 15.00 -17.42
C ALA A 682 -30.06 16.42 -17.50
N ASP A 683 -31.34 16.56 -17.78
CA ASP A 683 -32.01 17.86 -17.77
C ASP A 683 -32.39 18.23 -16.33
N GLU A 684 -31.67 19.20 -15.79
CA GLU A 684 -31.90 19.66 -14.41
C GLU A 684 -33.29 20.21 -14.19
N GLN A 685 -33.93 20.75 -15.24
CA GLN A 685 -35.28 21.29 -15.16
C GLN A 685 -36.32 20.16 -15.05
N CYS A 686 -36.06 19.03 -15.68
CA CYS A 686 -36.90 17.84 -15.55
C CYS A 686 -36.84 17.26 -14.12
N GLY A 687 -35.64 17.12 -13.58
CA GLY A 687 -35.41 16.72 -12.20
C GLY A 687 -35.80 15.29 -11.84
N TYR A 688 -36.10 14.43 -12.81
CA TYR A 688 -36.52 13.06 -12.55
C TYR A 688 -35.33 12.25 -11.94
N VAL A 689 -35.64 11.48 -10.91
CA VAL A 689 -34.68 10.62 -10.23
C VAL A 689 -35.32 9.26 -9.94
N GLU A 690 -34.58 8.18 -10.19
CA GLU A 690 -35.03 6.83 -9.81
C GLU A 690 -33.86 6.03 -9.25
N ALA A 691 -34.18 4.97 -8.53
CA ALA A 691 -33.15 4.05 -8.03
C ALA A 691 -32.53 3.26 -9.21
N ARG A 692 -31.21 3.10 -9.17
CA ARG A 692 -30.51 2.30 -10.15
C ARG A 692 -30.74 0.83 -9.84
N GLU A 693 -31.28 0.10 -10.79
CA GLU A 693 -31.43 -1.35 -10.66
C GLU A 693 -30.03 -1.97 -10.65
N LYS A 694 -29.78 -2.83 -9.68
CA LYS A 694 -28.56 -3.62 -9.68
C LYS A 694 -28.65 -4.58 -10.88
N LYS A 695 -27.72 -4.45 -11.79
CA LYS A 695 -27.57 -5.47 -12.81
C LYS A 695 -27.00 -6.68 -12.07
N ASP A 696 -27.71 -7.78 -12.15
CA ASP A 696 -27.13 -9.07 -11.84
C ASP A 696 -26.01 -9.25 -12.86
N GLU A 697 -24.77 -9.21 -12.38
CA GLU A 697 -23.63 -9.49 -13.23
C GLU A 697 -23.64 -11.02 -13.44
N ASP A 698 -23.98 -11.46 -14.65
CA ASP A 698 -23.82 -12.87 -15.08
C ASP A 698 -22.33 -13.20 -15.17
#